data_88e7bfbee7a6239f2858454444e44f51
#
_entry.id   88e7bfbee7a6239f2858454444e44f51
#
_cell.length_a   1.000
_cell.length_b   1.000
_cell.length_c   1.000
_cell.angle_alpha   90.00
_cell.angle_beta   90.00
_cell.angle_gamma   90.00
#
_symmetry.space_group_name_H-M   'P 1'
#
loop_
_entity.id
_entity.type
_entity.pdbx_description
1 polymer ?
#
loop_
_entity_poly.entity_id
_entity_poly.type
_entity_poly.pdbx_seq_one_letter_code
_entity_poly.pdbx_strand_id
1 'polypeptide(L)'
;MIFTQHYLGCLSHASYLIGDETTGRAVVIDPRRDVGVYLEEAAAKGLAIERVVETHVHADFVGGHLELAARVGARICYGEGAKVAFPIERLHDGQRLSLGEVTFEVLATPGHTPESICVVVYEHPDDVVPYGVLTGDTLFVGDVGRPDLLASADPELSAEALARRLYHSLRGKLLALPDATRVFPAHGAGSSCGKQLSNETSSTIGEQRLANYALQPMDEDTFVAVVTEGQPARPPYFQFDAQRNRELHPLLDEAPPRRIAIDDALALAEGGAVLLDAREPTDFAAGHLRGAVNIGLQGRFAEWAGDVLSPDRDVVLVGDPANAVEAKVRLGRIGYDRVVGQLDAPGAVFTTRPELHVVSSRLTIEQLAELRGLEPSLQIVDVRTPAETAGGTLVGAREIPLAVLTESLAGLDRNATVVLYCASGYRSQVAASVLLDAGFVDVSDVLGGYTAWEAAGLPVALEGTPTPTDVPEVGACAAKAMIDDGAVLLDVREPDEWQAGHAPDAVLSPMGQARARQADLPRDRRIVVVCRSGGRSAAVTQSLRAWGFEAFNLAGGMCAWAAAGLPVLADDADTAGLVVHGRRPLNCETSLRALIGGVVMPNARFYVRNHFDTPRLDPAAWQLDVHGLVRQPLHLSLRDLHQMPSHTMMVTLECAGNGRAMFDPPIDGEQWRYGAVSTAEWTGVPLGEILDRADLAPDAEDIVFRGADRGATEGSNQPIAFERSLSVADARDCDALLAYAMNGDPLPIEHGYPLRLIVPGWYAVASVKWLTDIEVIGEAFGGFFQTQRYVFDPAPGGKHGHQPVRHQRVRSLVTEPAGDEEVPVGDVAIRGVAWSGAAPVARVEVSLGHGPWLTARLVGERQRHCWQWWELLTHIDSPGETTVRARATDLVGHTQPDVPEWNRLGYGGNAIHVVTIRVGGRGGTRPPAQR
;
A
#
# COMPACT_ATOMS: atom_id res chain seq x y z
N MET A 1 -27.33 -14.43 -9.35
CA MET A 1 -26.86 -14.25 -7.95
C MET A 1 -26.21 -12.89 -7.79
N ILE A 2 -26.42 -12.19 -6.68
CA ILE A 2 -25.67 -11.00 -6.25
C ILE A 2 -24.64 -11.48 -5.23
N PHE A 3 -23.36 -11.12 -5.42
CA PHE A 3 -22.28 -11.42 -4.50
C PHE A 3 -21.41 -10.17 -4.36
N THR A 4 -21.37 -9.60 -3.16
CA THR A 4 -20.57 -8.40 -2.86
C THR A 4 -19.65 -8.66 -1.68
N GLN A 5 -18.36 -8.41 -1.87
CA GLN A 5 -17.36 -8.39 -0.79
C GLN A 5 -17.19 -6.94 -0.31
N HIS A 6 -17.38 -6.71 0.97
CA HIS A 6 -17.09 -5.47 1.65
C HIS A 6 -15.77 -5.61 2.40
N TYR A 7 -14.71 -4.96 1.92
CA TYR A 7 -13.41 -5.01 2.58
C TYR A 7 -13.17 -3.74 3.39
N LEU A 8 -12.87 -3.91 4.68
CA LEU A 8 -12.61 -2.83 5.63
C LEU A 8 -11.11 -2.77 5.94
N GLY A 9 -10.37 -1.93 5.23
CA GLY A 9 -8.91 -1.86 5.31
C GLY A 9 -8.34 -1.55 6.70
N CYS A 10 -9.06 -0.77 7.54
CA CYS A 10 -8.59 -0.41 8.89
C CYS A 10 -8.64 -1.56 9.92
N LEU A 11 -9.31 -2.68 9.61
CA LEU A 11 -9.33 -3.93 10.39
C LEU A 11 -8.89 -5.13 9.55
N SER A 12 -8.48 -4.90 8.30
CA SER A 12 -8.16 -5.97 7.34
C SER A 12 -9.26 -7.03 7.21
N HIS A 13 -10.52 -6.64 7.41
CA HIS A 13 -11.67 -7.51 7.55
C HIS A 13 -12.53 -7.50 6.28
N ALA A 14 -12.98 -8.68 5.85
CA ALA A 14 -13.88 -8.87 4.72
C ALA A 14 -15.21 -9.48 5.19
N SER A 15 -16.31 -8.85 4.80
CA SER A 15 -17.67 -9.33 4.99
C SER A 15 -18.41 -9.45 3.66
N TYR A 16 -19.50 -10.18 3.62
CA TYR A 16 -20.14 -10.52 2.34
C TYR A 16 -21.64 -10.33 2.37
N LEU A 17 -22.20 -9.67 1.34
CA LEU A 17 -23.63 -9.64 1.06
C LEU A 17 -23.91 -10.56 -0.13
N ILE A 18 -24.74 -11.59 0.08
CA ILE A 18 -25.11 -12.55 -0.95
C ILE A 18 -26.62 -12.56 -1.10
N GLY A 19 -27.09 -12.31 -2.31
CA GLY A 19 -28.52 -12.21 -2.63
C GLY A 19 -28.95 -13.06 -3.82
N ASP A 20 -30.19 -13.50 -3.77
CA ASP A 20 -30.87 -14.15 -4.88
C ASP A 20 -31.81 -13.16 -5.57
N GLU A 21 -31.55 -12.85 -6.84
CA GLU A 21 -32.32 -11.88 -7.62
C GLU A 21 -33.72 -12.36 -7.93
N THR A 22 -33.95 -13.68 -7.94
CA THR A 22 -35.27 -14.25 -8.27
C THR A 22 -36.25 -14.13 -7.12
N THR A 23 -35.77 -14.23 -5.89
CA THR A 23 -36.60 -14.16 -4.67
C THR A 23 -36.49 -12.84 -3.92
N GLY A 24 -35.47 -12.03 -4.21
CA GLY A 24 -35.15 -10.82 -3.46
C GLY A 24 -34.68 -11.08 -2.03
N ARG A 25 -34.20 -12.30 -1.71
CA ARG A 25 -33.71 -12.70 -0.38
C ARG A 25 -32.20 -12.61 -0.31
N ALA A 26 -31.66 -12.23 0.85
CA ALA A 26 -30.23 -12.07 1.05
C ALA A 26 -29.76 -12.57 2.41
N VAL A 27 -28.45 -12.83 2.49
CA VAL A 27 -27.70 -13.17 3.70
C VAL A 27 -26.49 -12.24 3.77
N VAL A 28 -26.14 -11.78 4.98
CA VAL A 28 -24.87 -11.11 5.26
C VAL A 28 -23.99 -12.06 6.06
N ILE A 29 -22.71 -12.15 5.72
CA ILE A 29 -21.74 -13.02 6.37
C ILE A 29 -20.64 -12.16 6.98
N ASP A 30 -20.34 -12.40 8.27
CA ASP A 30 -19.33 -11.71 9.08
C ASP A 30 -19.47 -10.18 9.02
N PRO A 31 -20.64 -9.59 9.28
CA PRO A 31 -20.85 -8.16 9.15
C PRO A 31 -20.09 -7.34 10.18
N ARG A 32 -19.54 -6.20 9.77
CA ARG A 32 -19.09 -5.19 10.69
C ARG A 32 -20.27 -4.54 11.41
N ARG A 33 -20.00 -3.91 12.56
CA ARG A 33 -21.02 -3.40 13.45
C ARG A 33 -21.81 -2.19 12.90
N ASP A 34 -21.20 -1.34 12.08
CA ASP A 34 -21.84 -0.26 11.33
C ASP A 34 -22.55 -0.80 10.09
N VAL A 35 -23.69 -1.40 10.29
CA VAL A 35 -24.44 -2.19 9.29
C VAL A 35 -25.10 -1.38 8.18
N GLY A 36 -25.02 -0.05 8.21
CA GLY A 36 -25.64 0.84 7.22
C GLY A 36 -25.31 0.45 5.78
N VAL A 37 -24.04 0.08 5.51
CA VAL A 37 -23.57 -0.30 4.17
C VAL A 37 -24.33 -1.50 3.59
N TYR A 38 -24.65 -2.51 4.38
CA TYR A 38 -25.39 -3.69 3.91
C TYR A 38 -26.87 -3.36 3.68
N LEU A 39 -27.45 -2.54 4.56
CA LEU A 39 -28.84 -2.13 4.46
C LEU A 39 -29.10 -1.24 3.24
N GLU A 40 -28.19 -0.31 2.98
CA GLU A 40 -28.27 0.57 1.80
C GLU A 40 -28.10 -0.21 0.51
N GLU A 41 -27.13 -1.10 0.45
CA GLU A 41 -26.91 -1.93 -0.73
C GLU A 41 -28.06 -2.91 -0.98
N ALA A 42 -28.54 -3.59 0.06
CA ALA A 42 -29.66 -4.50 -0.05
C ALA A 42 -30.93 -3.76 -0.54
N ALA A 43 -31.20 -2.57 0.02
CA ALA A 43 -32.31 -1.73 -0.43
C ALA A 43 -32.16 -1.29 -1.89
N ALA A 44 -30.97 -0.86 -2.32
CA ALA A 44 -30.69 -0.45 -3.69
C ALA A 44 -30.88 -1.59 -4.70
N LYS A 45 -30.64 -2.83 -4.28
CA LYS A 45 -30.79 -4.04 -5.10
C LYS A 45 -32.14 -4.76 -4.91
N GLY A 46 -33.04 -4.21 -4.11
CA GLY A 46 -34.37 -4.81 -3.83
C GLY A 46 -34.28 -6.13 -3.03
N LEU A 47 -33.27 -6.26 -2.19
CA LEU A 47 -33.03 -7.46 -1.38
C LEU A 47 -33.54 -7.29 0.06
N ALA A 48 -34.05 -8.35 0.64
CA ALA A 48 -34.41 -8.45 2.06
C ALA A 48 -33.38 -9.36 2.79
N ILE A 49 -32.64 -8.81 3.72
CA ILE A 49 -31.67 -9.55 4.53
C ILE A 49 -32.46 -10.38 5.55
N GLU A 50 -32.47 -11.71 5.39
CA GLU A 50 -33.22 -12.62 6.26
C GLU A 50 -32.37 -13.34 7.31
N ARG A 51 -31.06 -13.46 7.05
CA ARG A 51 -30.06 -14.07 7.95
C ARG A 51 -28.79 -13.26 8.00
N VAL A 52 -28.15 -13.33 9.12
CA VAL A 52 -26.76 -12.95 9.33
C VAL A 52 -26.01 -14.19 9.81
N VAL A 53 -24.94 -14.56 9.11
CA VAL A 53 -24.13 -15.74 9.45
C VAL A 53 -22.76 -15.24 9.92
N GLU A 54 -22.40 -15.63 11.13
CA GLU A 54 -21.04 -15.48 11.62
C GLU A 54 -20.30 -16.81 11.41
N THR A 55 -19.17 -16.76 10.69
CA THR A 55 -18.37 -17.96 10.43
C THR A 55 -17.78 -18.53 11.71
N HIS A 56 -17.52 -17.67 12.68
CA HIS A 56 -17.00 -18.01 14.01
C HIS A 56 -17.27 -16.86 15.01
N VAL A 57 -16.88 -17.04 16.24
CA VAL A 57 -16.88 -15.94 17.23
C VAL A 57 -15.61 -15.11 17.01
N HIS A 58 -15.76 -13.95 16.39
CA HIS A 58 -14.65 -13.04 16.11
C HIS A 58 -14.01 -12.52 17.39
N ALA A 59 -12.69 -12.38 17.38
CA ALA A 59 -11.91 -11.85 18.49
C ALA A 59 -11.35 -10.45 18.23
N ASP A 60 -11.26 -10.04 16.98
CA ASP A 60 -10.60 -8.84 16.52
C ASP A 60 -11.55 -7.68 16.18
N PHE A 61 -12.86 -7.94 16.18
CA PHE A 61 -13.92 -6.93 16.09
C PHE A 61 -15.25 -7.45 16.65
N VAL A 62 -16.16 -6.53 16.91
CA VAL A 62 -17.53 -6.86 17.31
C VAL A 62 -18.42 -6.96 16.08
N GLY A 63 -19.02 -8.15 15.86
CA GLY A 63 -19.89 -8.42 14.72
C GLY A 63 -21.19 -7.62 14.74
N GLY A 64 -21.71 -7.31 13.56
CA GLY A 64 -22.95 -6.57 13.33
C GLY A 64 -24.23 -7.41 13.41
N HIS A 65 -24.14 -8.62 13.93
CA HIS A 65 -25.28 -9.54 13.98
C HIS A 65 -26.43 -9.04 14.84
N LEU A 66 -26.15 -8.41 15.98
CA LEU A 66 -27.20 -7.83 16.84
C LEU A 66 -27.84 -6.61 16.16
N GLU A 67 -27.06 -5.79 15.50
CA GLU A 67 -27.51 -4.61 14.75
C GLU A 67 -28.43 -5.02 13.57
N LEU A 68 -28.05 -6.02 12.77
CA LEU A 68 -28.90 -6.54 11.69
C LEU A 68 -30.16 -7.20 12.21
N ALA A 69 -30.05 -8.00 13.29
CA ALA A 69 -31.22 -8.60 13.91
C ALA A 69 -32.21 -7.52 14.42
N ALA A 70 -31.71 -6.45 15.03
CA ALA A 70 -32.54 -5.35 15.55
C ALA A 70 -33.13 -4.47 14.41
N ARG A 71 -32.38 -4.22 13.34
CA ARG A 71 -32.79 -3.30 12.25
C ARG A 71 -33.77 -3.92 11.25
N VAL A 72 -33.58 -5.18 10.89
CA VAL A 72 -34.35 -5.86 9.82
C VAL A 72 -34.95 -7.22 10.25
N GLY A 73 -34.75 -7.66 11.49
CA GLY A 73 -35.25 -8.93 11.99
C GLY A 73 -34.50 -10.14 11.41
N ALA A 74 -33.26 -9.95 10.94
CA ALA A 74 -32.43 -11.03 10.42
C ALA A 74 -32.18 -12.08 11.52
N ARG A 75 -32.25 -13.37 11.16
CA ARG A 75 -31.91 -14.46 12.07
C ARG A 75 -30.39 -14.58 12.19
N ILE A 76 -29.90 -14.59 13.41
CA ILE A 76 -28.48 -14.77 13.68
C ILE A 76 -28.14 -16.27 13.59
N CYS A 77 -27.15 -16.62 12.78
CA CYS A 77 -26.73 -17.99 12.52
C CYS A 77 -25.24 -18.17 12.90
N TYR A 78 -24.96 -19.27 13.58
CA TYR A 78 -23.61 -19.73 13.92
C TYR A 78 -23.46 -21.22 13.72
N GLY A 79 -22.24 -21.73 13.63
CA GLY A 79 -21.94 -23.15 13.70
C GLY A 79 -22.51 -23.80 14.98
N GLU A 80 -22.85 -25.09 14.90
CA GLU A 80 -23.53 -25.84 15.99
C GLU A 80 -22.84 -25.71 17.35
N GLY A 81 -21.49 -25.63 17.36
CA GLY A 81 -20.66 -25.54 18.55
C GLY A 81 -20.70 -24.20 19.29
N ALA A 82 -21.28 -23.16 18.69
CA ALA A 82 -21.23 -21.80 19.25
C ALA A 82 -21.95 -21.70 20.60
N LYS A 83 -21.29 -21.04 21.55
CA LYS A 83 -21.81 -20.77 22.91
C LYS A 83 -22.02 -19.26 23.06
N VAL A 84 -23.24 -18.81 22.81
CA VAL A 84 -23.66 -17.40 22.89
C VAL A 84 -24.88 -17.23 23.80
N ALA A 85 -25.06 -16.03 24.35
CA ALA A 85 -26.12 -15.72 25.34
C ALA A 85 -27.41 -15.20 24.69
N PHE A 86 -27.56 -15.23 23.39
CA PHE A 86 -28.73 -14.78 22.63
C PHE A 86 -29.24 -15.91 21.70
N PRO A 87 -30.47 -15.83 21.22
CA PRO A 87 -31.05 -16.84 20.33
C PRO A 87 -30.33 -16.88 18.96
N ILE A 88 -29.95 -18.08 18.51
CA ILE A 88 -29.35 -18.33 17.23
C ILE A 88 -29.99 -19.48 16.48
N GLU A 89 -29.95 -19.45 15.15
CA GLU A 89 -30.14 -20.60 14.27
C GLU A 89 -28.81 -21.36 14.19
N ARG A 90 -28.77 -22.63 14.69
CA ARG A 90 -27.54 -23.43 14.65
C ARG A 90 -27.38 -24.08 13.30
N LEU A 91 -26.23 -23.89 12.68
CA LEU A 91 -25.88 -24.46 11.38
C LEU A 91 -25.07 -25.74 11.58
N HIS A 92 -25.53 -26.82 10.92
CA HIS A 92 -24.91 -28.14 11.03
C HIS A 92 -24.05 -28.45 9.82
N ASP A 93 -23.05 -29.30 10.02
CA ASP A 93 -22.18 -29.78 8.94
C ASP A 93 -22.98 -30.45 7.81
N GLY A 94 -22.69 -30.07 6.56
CA GLY A 94 -23.42 -30.52 5.37
C GLY A 94 -24.84 -29.94 5.20
N GLN A 95 -25.27 -29.04 6.11
CA GLN A 95 -26.59 -28.42 5.97
C GLN A 95 -26.62 -27.49 4.74
N ARG A 96 -27.68 -27.64 3.94
CA ARG A 96 -27.95 -26.75 2.81
C ARG A 96 -29.02 -25.72 3.16
N LEU A 97 -28.78 -24.47 2.85
CA LEU A 97 -29.69 -23.33 2.98
C LEU A 97 -29.92 -22.73 1.59
N SER A 98 -31.21 -22.55 1.20
CA SER A 98 -31.54 -21.96 -0.09
C SER A 98 -32.14 -20.56 0.08
N LEU A 99 -31.70 -19.61 -0.74
CA LEU A 99 -32.36 -18.32 -0.95
C LEU A 99 -33.30 -18.33 -2.16
N GLY A 100 -33.36 -19.41 -2.90
CA GLY A 100 -34.02 -19.57 -4.18
C GLY A 100 -33.12 -20.36 -5.11
N GLU A 101 -32.60 -19.75 -6.17
CA GLU A 101 -31.56 -20.36 -7.00
C GLU A 101 -30.23 -20.47 -6.22
N VAL A 102 -29.87 -19.42 -5.47
CA VAL A 102 -28.63 -19.43 -4.66
C VAL A 102 -28.76 -20.38 -3.48
N THR A 103 -27.80 -21.27 -3.35
CA THR A 103 -27.74 -22.27 -2.27
C THR A 103 -26.41 -22.20 -1.53
N PHE A 104 -26.48 -22.31 -0.21
CA PHE A 104 -25.31 -22.42 0.66
C PHE A 104 -25.18 -23.83 1.21
N GLU A 105 -23.94 -24.32 1.34
CA GLU A 105 -23.63 -25.54 2.08
C GLU A 105 -22.65 -25.21 3.20
N VAL A 106 -22.99 -25.62 4.40
CA VAL A 106 -22.20 -25.38 5.62
C VAL A 106 -21.19 -26.50 5.80
N LEU A 107 -19.92 -26.12 5.96
CA LEU A 107 -18.85 -27.05 6.36
C LEU A 107 -18.41 -26.68 7.78
N ALA A 108 -18.57 -27.55 8.76
CA ALA A 108 -17.99 -27.36 10.10
C ALA A 108 -16.47 -27.51 9.99
N THR A 109 -15.71 -26.44 10.27
CA THR A 109 -14.25 -26.38 10.12
C THR A 109 -13.57 -25.93 11.42
N PRO A 110 -13.74 -26.68 12.54
CA PRO A 110 -13.11 -26.35 13.81
C PRO A 110 -11.59 -26.30 13.68
N GLY A 111 -10.97 -25.36 14.39
CA GLY A 111 -9.51 -25.22 14.40
C GLY A 111 -9.07 -23.83 14.84
N HIS A 112 -9.36 -22.80 14.09
CA HIS A 112 -9.19 -21.41 14.54
C HIS A 112 -10.05 -21.15 15.80
N THR A 113 -11.34 -21.46 15.70
CA THR A 113 -12.23 -21.59 16.86
C THR A 113 -12.91 -22.96 16.86
N PRO A 114 -13.45 -23.42 18.01
CA PRO A 114 -14.13 -24.72 18.09
C PRO A 114 -15.40 -24.82 17.24
N GLU A 115 -16.08 -23.70 17.02
CA GLU A 115 -17.36 -23.59 16.30
C GLU A 115 -17.25 -23.10 14.87
N SER A 116 -16.03 -22.85 14.37
CA SER A 116 -15.78 -22.32 13.02
C SER A 116 -16.50 -23.12 11.95
N ILE A 117 -17.08 -22.41 10.99
CA ILE A 117 -17.68 -22.95 9.77
C ILE A 117 -17.14 -22.23 8.56
N CYS A 118 -17.13 -22.94 7.43
CA CYS A 118 -17.02 -22.35 6.11
C CYS A 118 -18.37 -22.45 5.39
N VAL A 119 -18.67 -21.51 4.51
CA VAL A 119 -19.93 -21.49 3.76
C VAL A 119 -19.63 -21.61 2.28
N VAL A 120 -19.97 -22.74 1.69
CA VAL A 120 -19.84 -22.96 0.24
C VAL A 120 -21.05 -22.35 -0.45
N VAL A 121 -20.83 -21.58 -1.51
CA VAL A 121 -21.86 -20.86 -2.25
C VAL A 121 -22.01 -21.45 -3.63
N TYR A 122 -23.23 -21.82 -3.99
CA TYR A 122 -23.63 -22.28 -5.31
C TYR A 122 -24.57 -21.25 -5.94
N GLU A 123 -24.30 -20.88 -7.17
CA GLU A 123 -25.15 -19.95 -7.94
C GLU A 123 -26.49 -20.60 -8.29
N HIS A 124 -26.46 -21.90 -8.62
CA HIS A 124 -27.63 -22.72 -8.84
C HIS A 124 -27.56 -24.01 -8.01
N PRO A 125 -28.74 -24.58 -7.62
CA PRO A 125 -28.80 -25.78 -6.75
C PRO A 125 -28.07 -27.01 -7.26
N ASP A 126 -27.97 -27.11 -8.59
CA ASP A 126 -27.40 -28.29 -9.31
C ASP A 126 -25.95 -28.08 -9.75
N ASP A 127 -25.31 -26.94 -9.38
CA ASP A 127 -23.92 -26.66 -9.72
C ASP A 127 -23.00 -27.71 -9.12
N VAL A 128 -22.11 -28.26 -9.96
CA VAL A 128 -21.09 -29.25 -9.55
C VAL A 128 -19.86 -28.54 -8.96
N VAL A 129 -19.52 -27.40 -9.50
CA VAL A 129 -18.43 -26.55 -9.02
C VAL A 129 -19.04 -25.36 -8.29
N PRO A 130 -18.76 -25.17 -7.00
CA PRO A 130 -19.25 -24.00 -6.27
C PRO A 130 -18.74 -22.70 -6.89
N TYR A 131 -19.55 -21.65 -6.81
CA TYR A 131 -19.08 -20.29 -7.10
C TYR A 131 -17.88 -19.90 -6.22
N GLY A 132 -17.92 -20.27 -4.95
CA GLY A 132 -16.84 -20.03 -4.01
C GLY A 132 -17.14 -20.60 -2.62
N VAL A 133 -16.18 -20.46 -1.74
CA VAL A 133 -16.26 -20.80 -0.32
C VAL A 133 -15.82 -19.61 0.52
N LEU A 134 -16.68 -19.19 1.45
CA LEU A 134 -16.39 -18.21 2.47
C LEU A 134 -15.73 -18.96 3.61
N THR A 135 -14.43 -18.73 3.80
CA THR A 135 -13.62 -19.58 4.69
C THR A 135 -13.50 -19.04 6.12
N GLY A 136 -14.07 -17.87 6.38
CA GLY A 136 -13.83 -17.21 7.66
C GLY A 136 -12.33 -17.16 7.93
N ASP A 137 -11.95 -17.52 9.13
CA ASP A 137 -10.55 -17.63 9.56
C ASP A 137 -10.02 -19.09 9.54
N THR A 138 -10.66 -19.98 8.79
CA THR A 138 -10.12 -21.34 8.59
C THR A 138 -9.00 -21.35 7.57
N LEU A 139 -9.15 -20.62 6.46
CA LEU A 139 -8.15 -20.53 5.38
C LEU A 139 -8.10 -19.09 4.86
N PHE A 140 -6.90 -18.53 4.83
CA PHE A 140 -6.58 -17.24 4.21
C PHE A 140 -5.84 -17.41 2.88
N VAL A 141 -5.66 -16.34 2.15
CA VAL A 141 -4.76 -16.35 0.99
C VAL A 141 -3.32 -16.39 1.49
N GLY A 142 -2.65 -17.52 1.25
CA GLY A 142 -1.26 -17.76 1.66
C GLY A 142 -1.06 -18.21 3.11
N ASP A 143 -2.11 -18.23 3.94
CA ASP A 143 -2.00 -18.56 5.37
C ASP A 143 -3.24 -19.35 5.87
N VAL A 144 -3.27 -19.68 7.16
CA VAL A 144 -4.40 -20.27 7.88
C VAL A 144 -4.60 -19.55 9.20
N GLY A 145 -5.82 -19.59 9.73
CA GLY A 145 -6.13 -19.00 11.03
C GLY A 145 -5.32 -19.61 12.17
N ARG A 146 -4.82 -18.75 13.05
CA ARG A 146 -4.03 -19.18 14.22
C ARG A 146 -4.91 -19.91 15.24
N PRO A 147 -4.45 -21.05 15.79
CA PRO A 147 -5.26 -21.86 16.69
C PRO A 147 -5.18 -21.43 18.17
N ASP A 148 -4.39 -20.42 18.52
CA ASP A 148 -4.07 -20.07 19.90
C ASP A 148 -4.91 -18.95 20.50
N LEU A 149 -5.73 -18.21 19.70
CA LEU A 149 -6.47 -17.04 20.17
C LEU A 149 -7.44 -17.35 21.30
N LEU A 150 -8.19 -18.45 21.18
CA LEU A 150 -9.13 -18.93 22.18
C LEU A 150 -8.60 -20.13 22.97
N ALA A 151 -7.30 -20.42 22.88
CA ALA A 151 -6.70 -21.51 23.64
C ALA A 151 -6.84 -21.25 25.15
N SER A 152 -7.18 -22.30 25.88
CA SER A 152 -7.39 -22.25 27.33
C SER A 152 -6.63 -23.39 28.04
N ALA A 153 -6.71 -23.40 29.36
CA ALA A 153 -6.16 -24.49 30.16
C ALA A 153 -6.91 -25.81 29.98
N ASP A 154 -8.07 -25.82 29.31
CA ASP A 154 -8.78 -27.05 28.91
C ASP A 154 -7.96 -27.77 27.81
N PRO A 155 -7.54 -29.03 28.04
CA PRO A 155 -6.73 -29.77 27.05
C PRO A 155 -7.41 -29.91 25.67
N GLU A 156 -8.73 -29.93 25.60
CA GLU A 156 -9.48 -30.00 24.33
C GLU A 156 -9.52 -28.67 23.59
N LEU A 157 -9.20 -27.56 24.25
CA LEU A 157 -9.13 -26.22 23.72
C LEU A 157 -7.69 -25.66 23.77
N SER A 158 -6.70 -26.52 23.92
CA SER A 158 -5.30 -26.12 23.78
C SER A 158 -4.98 -25.73 22.34
N ALA A 159 -3.99 -24.87 22.14
CA ALA A 159 -3.55 -24.47 20.80
C ALA A 159 -3.17 -25.69 19.93
N GLU A 160 -2.55 -26.72 20.54
CA GLU A 160 -2.21 -27.96 19.86
C GLU A 160 -3.47 -28.74 19.44
N ALA A 161 -4.47 -28.88 20.32
CA ALA A 161 -5.72 -29.60 20.00
C ALA A 161 -6.49 -28.86 18.89
N LEU A 162 -6.55 -27.54 18.93
CA LEU A 162 -7.19 -26.73 17.90
C LEU A 162 -6.42 -26.81 16.57
N ALA A 163 -5.08 -26.79 16.58
CA ALA A 163 -4.27 -26.98 15.38
C ALA A 163 -4.52 -28.34 14.71
N ARG A 164 -4.67 -29.42 15.50
CA ARG A 164 -5.03 -30.75 14.97
C ARG A 164 -6.40 -30.74 14.31
N ARG A 165 -7.39 -30.09 14.93
CA ARG A 165 -8.74 -29.94 14.31
C ARG A 165 -8.65 -29.15 13.01
N LEU A 166 -7.85 -28.07 12.97
CA LEU A 166 -7.61 -27.27 11.77
C LEU A 166 -7.01 -28.11 10.63
N TYR A 167 -6.03 -28.96 10.95
CA TYR A 167 -5.44 -29.91 9.99
C TYR A 167 -6.51 -30.77 9.30
N HIS A 168 -7.39 -31.38 10.10
CA HIS A 168 -8.47 -32.22 9.57
C HIS A 168 -9.52 -31.41 8.79
N SER A 169 -9.87 -30.22 9.25
CA SER A 169 -10.79 -29.30 8.57
C SER A 169 -10.28 -28.90 7.18
N LEU A 170 -9.01 -28.51 7.10
CA LEU A 170 -8.37 -28.12 5.83
C LEU A 170 -8.32 -29.30 4.85
N ARG A 171 -7.75 -30.44 5.27
CA ARG A 171 -7.51 -31.56 4.38
C ARG A 171 -8.75 -32.38 4.07
N GLY A 172 -9.64 -32.53 5.04
CA GLY A 172 -10.84 -33.38 4.89
C GLY A 172 -12.00 -32.68 4.20
N LYS A 173 -12.04 -31.32 4.25
CA LYS A 173 -13.19 -30.56 3.74
C LYS A 173 -12.80 -29.55 2.67
N LEU A 174 -11.92 -28.59 2.98
CA LEU A 174 -11.61 -27.53 2.01
C LEU A 174 -10.82 -28.04 0.81
N LEU A 175 -9.80 -28.89 1.04
CA LEU A 175 -9.05 -29.50 -0.06
C LEU A 175 -9.85 -30.59 -0.82
N ALA A 176 -11.05 -30.97 -0.37
CA ALA A 176 -11.95 -31.82 -1.11
C ALA A 176 -12.79 -31.04 -2.16
N LEU A 177 -12.85 -29.72 -2.06
CA LEU A 177 -13.53 -28.88 -3.03
C LEU A 177 -12.75 -28.84 -4.36
N PRO A 178 -13.43 -28.62 -5.49
CA PRO A 178 -12.79 -28.47 -6.79
C PRO A 178 -11.77 -27.32 -6.79
N ASP A 179 -10.66 -27.50 -7.52
CA ASP A 179 -9.58 -26.50 -7.58
C ASP A 179 -10.04 -25.12 -8.09
N ALA A 180 -11.08 -25.09 -8.93
CA ALA A 180 -11.67 -23.85 -9.45
C ALA A 180 -12.56 -23.11 -8.44
N THR A 181 -12.86 -23.68 -7.27
CA THR A 181 -13.66 -23.03 -6.23
C THR A 181 -12.90 -21.82 -5.69
N ARG A 182 -13.50 -20.63 -5.76
CA ARG A 182 -12.93 -19.41 -5.22
C ARG A 182 -12.88 -19.44 -3.71
N VAL A 183 -11.82 -18.89 -3.13
CA VAL A 183 -11.64 -18.75 -1.68
C VAL A 183 -11.87 -17.29 -1.30
N PHE A 184 -12.75 -17.07 -0.35
CA PHE A 184 -13.12 -15.75 0.17
C PHE A 184 -12.94 -15.75 1.70
N PRO A 185 -11.78 -15.31 2.21
CA PRO A 185 -11.48 -15.29 3.65
C PRO A 185 -12.15 -14.12 4.37
N ALA A 186 -12.24 -14.19 5.71
CA ALA A 186 -12.68 -13.05 6.52
C ALA A 186 -11.58 -11.98 6.69
N HIS A 187 -10.30 -12.31 6.49
CA HIS A 187 -9.20 -11.37 6.67
C HIS A 187 -8.18 -11.40 5.53
N GLY A 188 -7.51 -10.25 5.35
CA GLY A 188 -6.37 -10.05 4.46
C GLY A 188 -5.13 -9.55 5.21
N ALA A 189 -4.13 -9.05 4.46
CA ALA A 189 -2.87 -8.58 4.99
C ALA A 189 -3.04 -7.55 6.10
N GLY A 190 -2.29 -7.75 7.18
CA GLY A 190 -2.30 -6.87 8.35
C GLY A 190 -3.13 -7.38 9.52
N SER A 191 -4.05 -8.33 9.34
CA SER A 191 -4.78 -8.92 10.48
C SER A 191 -3.84 -9.72 11.39
N SER A 192 -4.09 -9.65 12.71
CA SER A 192 -3.38 -10.45 13.71
C SER A 192 -3.93 -11.88 13.83
N CYS A 193 -4.88 -12.28 12.99
CA CYS A 193 -5.48 -13.62 12.96
C CYS A 193 -4.61 -14.67 12.24
N GLY A 194 -3.50 -14.26 11.59
CA GLY A 194 -2.51 -15.14 10.94
C GLY A 194 -1.11 -14.52 10.95
N LYS A 195 -0.12 -15.21 10.35
CA LYS A 195 1.30 -14.78 10.32
C LYS A 195 1.69 -14.03 9.06
N GLN A 196 1.22 -14.50 7.89
CA GLN A 196 1.69 -14.10 6.55
C GLN A 196 0.55 -13.96 5.55
N LEU A 197 -0.48 -13.21 5.92
CA LEU A 197 -1.63 -12.98 5.04
C LEU A 197 -1.22 -12.18 3.81
N SER A 198 -1.70 -12.60 2.64
CA SER A 198 -1.51 -11.87 1.38
C SER A 198 -2.36 -10.60 1.30
N ASN A 199 -1.93 -9.65 0.47
CA ASN A 199 -2.73 -8.48 0.11
C ASN A 199 -3.93 -8.81 -0.79
N GLU A 200 -3.99 -10.02 -1.33
CA GLU A 200 -5.10 -10.49 -2.15
C GLU A 200 -6.32 -10.82 -1.28
N THR A 201 -7.49 -10.37 -1.70
CA THR A 201 -8.75 -10.55 -0.97
C THR A 201 -9.52 -11.81 -1.40
N SER A 202 -9.03 -12.52 -2.40
CA SER A 202 -9.61 -13.79 -2.88
C SER A 202 -8.56 -14.62 -3.62
N SER A 203 -8.78 -15.93 -3.72
CA SER A 203 -7.93 -16.87 -4.45
C SER A 203 -8.79 -18.05 -4.92
N THR A 204 -8.18 -19.20 -5.22
CA THR A 204 -8.85 -20.47 -5.50
C THR A 204 -8.28 -21.61 -4.65
N ILE A 205 -9.05 -22.67 -4.45
CA ILE A 205 -8.57 -23.87 -3.73
C ILE A 205 -7.31 -24.42 -4.42
N GLY A 206 -7.26 -24.41 -5.76
CA GLY A 206 -6.11 -24.90 -6.53
C GLY A 206 -4.85 -24.06 -6.29
N GLU A 207 -4.96 -22.72 -6.30
CA GLU A 207 -3.85 -21.82 -5.98
C GLU A 207 -3.38 -21.99 -4.54
N GLN A 208 -4.31 -22.08 -3.59
CA GLN A 208 -3.95 -22.29 -2.19
C GLN A 208 -3.26 -23.64 -1.98
N ARG A 209 -3.69 -24.69 -2.66
CA ARG A 209 -3.03 -26.00 -2.64
C ARG A 209 -1.57 -25.92 -3.10
N LEU A 210 -1.24 -25.04 -4.04
CA LEU A 210 0.11 -24.89 -4.59
C LEU A 210 0.97 -23.95 -3.76
N ALA A 211 0.43 -22.82 -3.31
CA ALA A 211 1.21 -21.71 -2.74
C ALA A 211 1.15 -21.62 -1.22
N ASN A 212 0.07 -22.08 -0.58
CA ASN A 212 -0.09 -21.94 0.86
C ASN A 212 0.79 -22.94 1.62
N TYR A 213 1.65 -22.44 2.50
CA TYR A 213 2.61 -23.26 3.26
C TYR A 213 1.93 -24.32 4.14
N ALA A 214 0.78 -23.98 4.74
CA ALA A 214 0.04 -24.87 5.63
C ALA A 214 -0.69 -26.00 4.87
N LEU A 215 -0.89 -25.86 3.56
CA LEU A 215 -1.56 -26.86 2.72
C LEU A 215 -0.58 -27.80 2.01
N GLN A 216 0.72 -27.55 2.14
CA GLN A 216 1.74 -28.45 1.57
C GLN A 216 1.65 -29.84 2.19
N PRO A 217 2.07 -30.90 1.48
CA PRO A 217 2.11 -32.27 2.03
C PRO A 217 2.99 -32.34 3.28
N MET A 218 2.39 -32.59 4.43
CA MET A 218 3.06 -32.78 5.71
C MET A 218 2.17 -33.62 6.62
N ASP A 219 2.78 -34.28 7.61
CA ASP A 219 2.03 -34.97 8.66
C ASP A 219 1.42 -33.97 9.67
N GLU A 220 0.52 -34.49 10.48
CA GLU A 220 -0.22 -33.68 11.45
C GLU A 220 0.67 -33.02 12.51
N ASP A 221 1.69 -33.72 13.00
CA ASP A 221 2.59 -33.17 14.03
C ASP A 221 3.45 -32.05 13.46
N THR A 222 3.93 -32.20 12.23
CA THR A 222 4.65 -31.14 11.50
C THR A 222 3.75 -29.93 11.27
N PHE A 223 2.48 -30.16 10.87
CA PHE A 223 1.52 -29.09 10.70
C PHE A 223 1.29 -28.30 11.99
N VAL A 224 1.07 -29.00 13.10
CA VAL A 224 0.89 -28.39 14.43
C VAL A 224 2.10 -27.53 14.78
N ALA A 225 3.32 -28.02 14.64
CA ALA A 225 4.52 -27.24 14.90
C ALA A 225 4.58 -25.97 14.02
N VAL A 226 4.35 -26.12 12.73
CA VAL A 226 4.41 -25.02 11.77
C VAL A 226 3.36 -23.93 12.05
N VAL A 227 2.11 -24.30 12.38
CA VAL A 227 1.04 -23.30 12.57
C VAL A 227 1.01 -22.68 13.97
N THR A 228 1.68 -23.28 14.95
CA THR A 228 1.76 -22.73 16.32
C THR A 228 3.02 -21.91 16.56
N GLU A 229 4.09 -22.12 15.79
CA GLU A 229 5.36 -21.38 15.93
C GLU A 229 5.27 -19.99 15.26
N GLY A 230 5.89 -18.99 15.89
CA GLY A 230 6.06 -17.64 15.32
C GLY A 230 4.78 -16.82 15.20
N GLN A 231 3.74 -17.13 15.96
CA GLN A 231 2.51 -16.32 15.98
C GLN A 231 2.78 -14.93 16.60
N PRO A 232 2.18 -13.85 16.05
CA PRO A 232 2.31 -12.51 16.63
C PRO A 232 1.73 -12.45 18.05
N ALA A 233 2.14 -11.47 18.84
CA ALA A 233 1.56 -11.23 20.15
C ALA A 233 0.04 -11.07 20.02
N ARG A 234 -0.70 -11.62 20.98
CA ARG A 234 -2.17 -11.46 20.99
C ARG A 234 -2.51 -10.04 21.43
N PRO A 235 -3.27 -9.28 20.60
CA PRO A 235 -3.75 -7.96 21.01
C PRO A 235 -4.60 -8.04 22.30
N PRO A 236 -4.45 -7.11 23.25
CA PRO A 236 -5.16 -7.14 24.55
C PRO A 236 -6.68 -7.16 24.40
N TYR A 237 -7.24 -6.46 23.43
CA TYR A 237 -8.68 -6.33 23.21
C TYR A 237 -9.35 -7.59 22.65
N PHE A 238 -8.61 -8.56 22.10
CA PHE A 238 -9.20 -9.76 21.47
C PHE A 238 -10.06 -10.58 22.42
N GLN A 239 -9.63 -10.71 23.68
CA GLN A 239 -10.41 -11.44 24.67
C GLN A 239 -11.73 -10.71 24.99
N PHE A 240 -11.68 -9.40 25.02
CA PHE A 240 -12.86 -8.56 25.25
C PHE A 240 -13.85 -8.68 24.09
N ASP A 241 -13.41 -8.54 22.86
CA ASP A 241 -14.27 -8.62 21.67
C ASP A 241 -14.88 -10.02 21.52
N ALA A 242 -14.09 -11.08 21.71
CA ALA A 242 -14.61 -12.45 21.72
C ALA A 242 -15.68 -12.69 22.80
N GLN A 243 -15.58 -12.03 23.95
CA GLN A 243 -16.63 -12.06 24.98
C GLN A 243 -17.84 -11.25 24.54
N ARG A 244 -17.66 -10.04 24.00
CA ARG A 244 -18.74 -9.18 23.49
C ARG A 244 -19.55 -9.89 22.41
N ASN A 245 -18.92 -10.59 21.48
CA ASN A 245 -19.58 -11.36 20.44
C ASN A 245 -20.39 -12.57 20.95
N ARG A 246 -20.21 -12.97 22.21
CA ARG A 246 -20.99 -14.04 22.86
C ARG A 246 -22.14 -13.54 23.71
N GLU A 247 -22.14 -12.26 24.05
CA GLU A 247 -23.09 -11.66 25.00
C GLU A 247 -24.01 -10.66 24.30
N LEU A 248 -25.17 -10.40 24.93
CA LEU A 248 -25.99 -9.25 24.55
C LEU A 248 -25.29 -7.96 24.99
N HIS A 249 -25.14 -7.04 24.07
CA HIS A 249 -24.54 -5.74 24.33
C HIS A 249 -25.37 -4.61 23.68
N PRO A 250 -25.18 -3.33 24.08
CA PRO A 250 -25.82 -2.19 23.44
C PRO A 250 -25.46 -2.16 21.94
N LEU A 251 -26.43 -1.77 21.12
CA LEU A 251 -26.19 -1.54 19.69
C LEU A 251 -25.25 -0.34 19.49
N LEU A 252 -24.56 -0.32 18.37
CA LEU A 252 -23.66 0.78 18.01
C LEU A 252 -24.42 2.10 17.95
N ASP A 253 -23.95 3.07 18.72
CA ASP A 253 -24.43 4.46 18.67
C ASP A 253 -23.60 5.27 17.67
N GLU A 254 -24.12 5.43 16.46
CA GLU A 254 -23.50 6.20 15.37
C GLU A 254 -23.78 7.72 15.50
N ALA A 255 -24.54 8.18 16.50
CA ALA A 255 -24.80 9.60 16.71
C ALA A 255 -23.52 10.37 17.06
N PRO A 256 -23.37 11.63 16.63
CA PRO A 256 -22.23 12.46 17.00
C PRO A 256 -22.02 12.50 18.51
N PRO A 257 -20.77 12.38 19.01
CA PRO A 257 -20.51 12.48 20.44
C PRO A 257 -20.86 13.89 20.94
N ARG A 258 -21.25 13.96 22.22
CA ARG A 258 -21.64 15.23 22.87
C ARG A 258 -20.42 16.15 22.97
N ARG A 259 -20.52 17.37 22.43
CA ARG A 259 -19.49 18.40 22.65
C ARG A 259 -19.43 18.81 24.12
N ILE A 260 -18.24 18.88 24.67
CA ILE A 260 -17.98 19.28 26.06
C ILE A 260 -16.96 20.42 26.13
N ALA A 261 -17.01 21.19 27.20
CA ALA A 261 -16.04 22.24 27.48
C ALA A 261 -14.71 21.65 27.98
N ILE A 262 -13.62 22.43 27.88
CA ILE A 262 -12.29 21.97 28.32
C ILE A 262 -12.30 21.59 29.84
N ASP A 263 -12.97 22.34 30.69
CA ASP A 263 -12.98 22.05 32.11
C ASP A 263 -13.73 20.74 32.43
N ASP A 264 -14.79 20.42 31.66
CA ASP A 264 -15.50 19.12 31.78
C ASP A 264 -14.59 17.97 31.28
N ALA A 265 -13.85 18.20 30.20
CA ALA A 265 -12.92 17.20 29.66
C ALA A 265 -11.79 16.91 30.67
N LEU A 266 -11.22 17.93 31.29
CA LEU A 266 -10.19 17.79 32.32
C LEU A 266 -10.72 17.08 33.56
N ALA A 267 -11.93 17.40 34.00
CA ALA A 267 -12.57 16.73 35.14
C ALA A 267 -12.83 15.25 34.86
N LEU A 268 -13.23 14.89 33.63
CA LEU A 268 -13.36 13.50 33.20
C LEU A 268 -11.99 12.79 33.18
N ALA A 269 -10.94 13.45 32.69
CA ALA A 269 -9.59 12.91 32.68
C ALA A 269 -9.04 12.69 34.11
N GLU A 270 -9.27 13.62 35.05
CA GLU A 270 -8.97 13.44 36.47
C GLU A 270 -9.74 12.26 37.06
N GLY A 271 -10.94 11.99 36.56
CA GLY A 271 -11.76 10.82 36.90
C GLY A 271 -11.29 9.51 36.25
N GLY A 272 -10.25 9.52 35.43
CA GLY A 272 -9.67 8.35 34.75
C GLY A 272 -10.11 8.15 33.33
N ALA A 273 -10.85 9.09 32.72
CA ALA A 273 -11.11 9.04 31.27
C ALA A 273 -9.84 9.31 30.47
N VAL A 274 -9.78 8.75 29.25
CA VAL A 274 -8.69 9.01 28.29
C VAL A 274 -9.05 10.21 27.43
N LEU A 275 -8.16 11.19 27.33
CA LEU A 275 -8.21 12.21 26.28
C LEU A 275 -7.58 11.61 25.01
N LEU A 276 -8.41 11.12 24.11
CA LEU A 276 -7.94 10.49 22.88
C LEU A 276 -7.92 11.52 21.75
N ASP A 277 -6.72 11.96 21.38
CA ASP A 277 -6.52 12.91 20.28
C ASP A 277 -6.44 12.15 18.95
N ALA A 278 -7.48 12.28 18.13
CA ALA A 278 -7.64 11.59 16.86
C ALA A 278 -7.02 12.35 15.68
N ARG A 279 -6.29 13.45 15.92
CA ARG A 279 -5.56 14.19 14.89
C ARG A 279 -4.33 13.41 14.44
N GLU A 280 -3.81 13.79 13.26
CA GLU A 280 -2.60 13.18 12.75
C GLU A 280 -1.38 13.39 13.69
N PRO A 281 -0.41 12.45 13.72
CA PRO A 281 0.77 12.54 14.59
C PRO A 281 1.55 13.85 14.48
N THR A 282 1.58 14.47 13.32
CA THR A 282 2.23 15.77 13.09
C THR A 282 1.51 16.90 13.78
N ASP A 283 0.19 16.95 13.70
CA ASP A 283 -0.64 17.98 14.34
C ASP A 283 -0.63 17.84 15.86
N PHE A 284 -0.69 16.60 16.33
CA PHE A 284 -0.55 16.29 17.75
C PHE A 284 0.82 16.74 18.26
N ALA A 285 1.88 16.38 17.57
CA ALA A 285 3.25 16.74 17.98
C ALA A 285 3.48 18.24 18.00
N ALA A 286 2.90 19.00 17.08
CA ALA A 286 2.99 20.46 17.04
C ALA A 286 2.30 21.15 18.23
N GLY A 287 1.31 20.49 18.86
CA GLY A 287 0.65 20.98 20.07
C GLY A 287 -0.58 20.14 20.44
N HIS A 288 -0.57 19.62 21.67
CA HIS A 288 -1.64 18.79 22.22
C HIS A 288 -1.92 19.09 23.68
N LEU A 289 -3.02 18.56 24.18
CA LEU A 289 -3.37 18.67 25.59
C LEU A 289 -2.49 17.73 26.44
N ARG A 290 -2.02 18.26 27.59
CA ARG A 290 -1.26 17.45 28.53
C ARG A 290 -2.06 16.21 28.96
N GLY A 291 -1.43 15.04 28.90
CA GLY A 291 -2.06 13.75 29.23
C GLY A 291 -2.97 13.19 28.13
N ALA A 292 -2.97 13.78 26.95
CA ALA A 292 -3.67 13.19 25.80
C ALA A 292 -2.86 12.05 25.17
N VAL A 293 -3.55 10.99 24.79
CA VAL A 293 -3.02 9.89 23.98
C VAL A 293 -3.36 10.16 22.51
N ASN A 294 -2.38 10.03 21.61
CA ASN A 294 -2.60 10.26 20.20
C ASN A 294 -2.79 8.94 19.45
N ILE A 295 -3.88 8.83 18.71
CA ILE A 295 -4.09 7.79 17.71
C ILE A 295 -4.78 8.45 16.53
N GLY A 296 -4.03 8.78 15.48
CA GLY A 296 -4.58 9.41 14.28
C GLY A 296 -5.51 8.48 13.51
N LEU A 297 -6.46 9.06 12.78
CA LEU A 297 -7.48 8.31 12.04
C LEU A 297 -6.95 7.61 10.80
N GLN A 298 -5.81 8.02 10.28
CA GLN A 298 -5.20 7.33 9.14
C GLN A 298 -4.68 5.94 9.57
N GLY A 299 -4.77 4.96 8.68
CA GLY A 299 -4.32 3.61 8.96
C GLY A 299 -5.23 2.83 9.93
N ARG A 300 -4.61 2.09 10.85
CA ARG A 300 -5.26 1.05 11.69
C ARG A 300 -5.71 1.60 13.05
N PHE A 301 -6.43 2.70 13.06
CA PHE A 301 -6.86 3.42 14.28
C PHE A 301 -7.50 2.50 15.33
N ALA A 302 -8.48 1.68 14.94
CA ALA A 302 -9.23 0.82 15.89
C ALA A 302 -8.31 -0.22 16.54
N GLU A 303 -7.45 -0.87 15.77
CA GLU A 303 -6.51 -1.86 16.29
C GLU A 303 -5.49 -1.23 17.25
N TRP A 304 -4.89 -0.08 16.87
CA TRP A 304 -3.96 0.61 17.78
C TRP A 304 -4.66 1.13 19.03
N ALA A 305 -5.93 1.53 18.94
CA ALA A 305 -6.71 1.84 20.13
C ALA A 305 -6.91 0.61 21.00
N GLY A 306 -7.22 -0.54 20.40
CA GLY A 306 -7.33 -1.82 21.10
C GLY A 306 -6.03 -2.29 21.75
N ASP A 307 -4.87 -1.99 21.13
CA ASP A 307 -3.55 -2.33 21.66
C ASP A 307 -3.20 -1.53 22.93
N VAL A 308 -3.62 -0.24 23.02
CA VAL A 308 -3.10 0.66 24.05
C VAL A 308 -4.15 1.18 25.02
N LEU A 309 -5.45 1.08 24.71
CA LEU A 309 -6.52 1.54 25.58
C LEU A 309 -7.22 0.36 26.27
N SER A 310 -7.75 0.61 27.46
CA SER A 310 -8.64 -0.36 28.14
C SER A 310 -10.09 -0.13 27.73
N PRO A 311 -10.87 -1.18 27.42
CA PRO A 311 -12.28 -1.06 27.04
C PRO A 311 -13.18 -0.51 28.15
N ASP A 312 -12.74 -0.58 29.41
CA ASP A 312 -13.50 -0.12 30.59
C ASP A 312 -13.33 1.37 30.88
N ARG A 313 -12.39 2.05 30.21
CA ARG A 313 -12.17 3.49 30.40
C ARG A 313 -13.15 4.32 29.57
N ASP A 314 -13.61 5.43 30.14
CA ASP A 314 -14.33 6.46 29.39
C ASP A 314 -13.34 7.16 28.43
N VAL A 315 -13.82 7.52 27.25
CA VAL A 315 -13.03 8.20 26.21
C VAL A 315 -13.62 9.57 25.91
N VAL A 316 -12.81 10.60 25.97
CA VAL A 316 -13.10 11.93 25.45
C VAL A 316 -12.31 12.10 24.16
N LEU A 317 -12.98 12.23 23.02
CA LEU A 317 -12.36 12.45 21.73
C LEU A 317 -11.90 13.91 21.60
N VAL A 318 -10.69 14.12 21.10
CA VAL A 318 -10.13 15.46 20.83
C VAL A 318 -9.85 15.57 19.35
N GLY A 319 -10.36 16.62 18.71
CA GLY A 319 -10.14 16.85 17.28
C GLY A 319 -11.31 17.49 16.57
N ASP A 320 -11.30 17.44 15.24
CA ASP A 320 -12.40 17.93 14.41
C ASP A 320 -13.68 17.13 14.65
N PRO A 321 -14.87 17.78 14.70
CA PRO A 321 -16.14 17.08 14.95
C PRO A 321 -16.46 15.96 13.95
N ALA A 322 -16.09 16.10 12.67
CA ALA A 322 -16.32 15.04 11.69
C ALA A 322 -15.42 13.82 11.98
N ASN A 323 -14.17 14.07 12.32
CA ASN A 323 -13.22 13.03 12.75
C ASN A 323 -13.64 12.35 14.06
N ALA A 324 -14.28 13.09 14.97
CA ALA A 324 -14.78 12.52 16.21
C ALA A 324 -15.94 11.52 15.98
N VAL A 325 -16.81 11.75 15.01
CA VAL A 325 -17.84 10.78 14.60
C VAL A 325 -17.20 9.50 14.06
N GLU A 326 -16.27 9.64 13.16
CA GLU A 326 -15.54 8.51 12.58
C GLU A 326 -14.74 7.74 13.64
N ALA A 327 -14.02 8.44 14.53
CA ALA A 327 -13.29 7.81 15.63
C ALA A 327 -14.24 7.00 16.54
N LYS A 328 -15.40 7.57 16.88
CA LYS A 328 -16.42 6.88 17.70
C LYS A 328 -16.90 5.59 17.02
N VAL A 329 -17.22 5.65 15.73
CA VAL A 329 -17.66 4.45 14.99
C VAL A 329 -16.56 3.41 14.95
N ARG A 330 -15.32 3.80 14.67
CA ARG A 330 -14.18 2.87 14.64
C ARG A 330 -13.88 2.24 16.00
N LEU A 331 -13.96 3.00 17.09
CA LEU A 331 -13.88 2.46 18.45
C LEU A 331 -15.03 1.47 18.72
N GLY A 332 -16.23 1.81 18.29
CA GLY A 332 -17.39 0.93 18.42
C GLY A 332 -17.23 -0.42 17.69
N ARG A 333 -16.48 -0.46 16.55
CA ARG A 333 -16.19 -1.71 15.83
C ARG A 333 -15.40 -2.72 16.67
N ILE A 334 -14.57 -2.25 17.62
CA ILE A 334 -13.86 -3.07 18.61
C ILE A 334 -14.53 -3.02 19.99
N GLY A 335 -15.84 -2.76 20.07
CA GLY A 335 -16.61 -2.79 21.31
C GLY A 335 -16.32 -1.66 22.32
N TYR A 336 -15.50 -0.65 21.96
CA TYR A 336 -15.16 0.48 22.82
C TYR A 336 -16.24 1.56 22.76
N ASP A 337 -17.40 1.28 23.40
CA ASP A 337 -18.62 2.07 23.31
C ASP A 337 -18.66 3.28 24.28
N ARG A 338 -17.64 3.45 25.13
CA ARG A 338 -17.63 4.44 26.23
C ARG A 338 -17.09 5.80 25.80
N VAL A 339 -17.52 6.31 24.64
CA VAL A 339 -17.21 7.68 24.21
C VAL A 339 -18.17 8.65 24.89
N VAL A 340 -17.70 9.34 25.93
CA VAL A 340 -18.51 10.18 26.79
C VAL A 340 -18.57 11.65 26.37
N GLY A 341 -17.66 12.09 25.48
CA GLY A 341 -17.65 13.47 25.01
C GLY A 341 -16.67 13.71 23.89
N GLN A 342 -16.78 14.88 23.29
CA GLN A 342 -15.87 15.39 22.26
C GLN A 342 -15.47 16.82 22.60
N LEU A 343 -14.17 17.09 22.53
CA LEU A 343 -13.57 18.41 22.60
C LEU A 343 -13.08 18.80 21.20
N ASP A 344 -13.46 19.99 20.75
CA ASP A 344 -12.96 20.52 19.48
C ASP A 344 -11.42 20.65 19.51
N ALA A 345 -10.77 20.75 18.34
CA ALA A 345 -9.32 20.87 18.24
C ALA A 345 -8.75 21.95 19.18
N PRO A 346 -7.69 21.64 19.95
CA PRO A 346 -7.34 22.40 21.16
C PRO A 346 -6.63 23.73 20.89
N GLY A 347 -6.42 24.14 19.65
CA GLY A 347 -5.70 25.37 19.30
C GLY A 347 -6.26 26.64 19.98
N ALA A 348 -7.58 26.78 20.06
CA ALA A 348 -8.22 27.89 20.77
C ALA A 348 -8.00 27.81 22.30
N VAL A 349 -7.91 26.60 22.85
CA VAL A 349 -7.66 26.35 24.27
C VAL A 349 -6.26 26.82 24.64
N PHE A 350 -5.26 26.56 23.83
CA PHE A 350 -3.86 26.92 24.10
C PHE A 350 -3.62 28.44 24.19
N THR A 351 -4.45 29.23 23.50
CA THR A 351 -4.41 30.67 23.61
C THR A 351 -4.86 31.16 24.99
N THR A 352 -5.83 30.48 25.60
CA THR A 352 -6.43 30.87 26.90
C THR A 352 -5.85 30.09 28.09
N ARG A 353 -5.31 28.92 27.85
CA ARG A 353 -4.80 27.96 28.84
C ARG A 353 -3.43 27.40 28.38
N PRO A 354 -2.38 28.25 28.27
CA PRO A 354 -1.07 27.82 27.75
C PRO A 354 -0.40 26.73 28.60
N GLU A 355 -0.75 26.62 29.89
CA GLU A 355 -0.25 25.56 30.77
C GLU A 355 -0.70 24.15 30.38
N LEU A 356 -1.74 24.03 29.56
CA LEU A 356 -2.22 22.75 29.01
C LEU A 356 -1.53 22.36 27.72
N HIS A 357 -0.82 23.28 27.09
CA HIS A 357 -0.12 23.06 25.84
C HIS A 357 1.16 22.27 26.03
N VAL A 358 1.28 21.15 25.34
CA VAL A 358 2.48 20.32 25.30
C VAL A 358 2.85 20.08 23.81
N VAL A 359 4.15 20.03 23.55
CA VAL A 359 4.70 19.69 22.23
C VAL A 359 5.48 18.39 22.37
N SER A 360 5.27 17.44 21.45
CA SER A 360 6.02 16.19 21.45
C SER A 360 7.44 16.38 20.94
N SER A 361 8.38 15.69 21.55
CA SER A 361 9.75 15.59 21.04
C SER A 361 9.79 14.54 19.94
N ARG A 362 10.22 14.94 18.74
CA ARG A 362 10.41 14.07 17.59
C ARG A 362 11.83 14.23 17.07
N LEU A 363 12.57 13.13 17.01
CA LEU A 363 13.98 13.15 16.60
C LEU A 363 14.12 12.75 15.13
N THR A 364 15.02 13.44 14.44
CA THR A 364 15.51 12.94 13.16
C THR A 364 16.46 11.75 13.39
N ILE A 365 16.77 11.03 12.34
CA ILE A 365 17.70 9.90 12.38
C ILE A 365 19.09 10.36 12.84
N GLU A 366 19.55 11.52 12.37
CA GLU A 366 20.85 12.10 12.74
C GLU A 366 20.86 12.49 14.22
N GLN A 367 19.80 13.11 14.73
CA GLN A 367 19.68 13.47 16.14
C GLN A 367 19.70 12.22 17.05
N LEU A 368 19.01 11.14 16.65
CA LEU A 368 19.08 9.89 17.39
C LEU A 368 20.49 9.30 17.35
N ALA A 369 21.16 9.31 16.18
CA ALA A 369 22.53 8.80 16.06
C ALA A 369 23.51 9.58 16.93
N GLU A 370 23.36 10.92 17.04
CA GLU A 370 24.15 11.77 17.92
C GLU A 370 23.84 11.50 19.41
N LEU A 371 22.56 11.43 19.78
CA LEU A 371 22.09 11.19 21.13
C LEU A 371 22.63 9.86 21.69
N ARG A 372 22.68 8.81 20.87
CA ARG A 372 23.27 7.52 21.23
C ARG A 372 24.73 7.60 21.62
N GLY A 373 25.49 8.54 21.08
CA GLY A 373 26.90 8.78 21.43
C GLY A 373 27.07 9.58 22.73
N LEU A 374 26.07 10.33 23.12
CA LEU A 374 26.16 11.28 24.25
C LEU A 374 25.52 10.73 25.53
N GLU A 375 24.52 9.86 25.42
CA GLU A 375 23.70 9.41 26.57
C GLU A 375 23.74 7.88 26.77
N PRO A 376 24.62 7.40 27.65
CA PRO A 376 24.74 5.95 27.92
C PRO A 376 23.48 5.31 28.55
N SER A 377 22.61 6.11 29.18
CA SER A 377 21.35 5.66 29.80
C SER A 377 20.15 5.65 28.85
N LEU A 378 20.35 6.02 27.60
CA LEU A 378 19.32 6.07 26.57
C LEU A 378 18.63 4.71 26.38
N GLN A 379 17.32 4.69 26.53
CA GLN A 379 16.49 3.52 26.24
C GLN A 379 15.87 3.68 24.86
N ILE A 380 16.23 2.83 23.93
CA ILE A 380 15.64 2.79 22.58
C ILE A 380 14.66 1.62 22.54
N VAL A 381 13.43 1.89 22.09
CA VAL A 381 12.35 0.90 22.05
C VAL A 381 11.82 0.77 20.62
N ASP A 382 11.85 -0.45 20.10
CA ASP A 382 11.21 -0.85 18.84
C ASP A 382 9.80 -1.34 19.11
N VAL A 383 8.80 -0.63 18.60
CA VAL A 383 7.39 -1.00 18.79
C VAL A 383 6.80 -1.76 17.60
N ARG A 384 7.64 -2.25 16.71
CA ARG A 384 7.24 -3.09 15.57
C ARG A 384 6.88 -4.50 16.02
N THR A 385 6.20 -5.24 15.15
CA THR A 385 5.88 -6.66 15.39
C THR A 385 7.15 -7.53 15.25
N PRO A 386 7.18 -8.73 15.84
CA PRO A 386 8.30 -9.67 15.67
C PRO A 386 8.60 -10.02 14.21
N ALA A 387 7.59 -10.10 13.35
CA ALA A 387 7.78 -10.33 11.92
C ALA A 387 8.54 -9.18 11.23
N GLU A 388 8.29 -7.93 11.66
CA GLU A 388 9.00 -6.75 11.15
C GLU A 388 10.42 -6.65 11.73
N THR A 389 10.64 -7.03 12.99
CA THR A 389 11.96 -6.95 13.63
C THR A 389 12.89 -8.08 13.22
N ALA A 390 12.35 -9.21 12.72
CA ALA A 390 13.15 -10.30 12.14
C ALA A 390 14.05 -9.83 10.98
N GLY A 391 13.65 -8.77 10.25
CA GLY A 391 14.45 -8.11 9.22
C GLY A 391 15.57 -7.23 9.76
N GLY A 392 15.63 -7.01 11.07
CA GLY A 392 16.62 -6.18 11.77
C GLY A 392 15.99 -5.12 12.65
N THR A 393 16.75 -4.70 13.67
CA THR A 393 16.39 -3.67 14.65
C THR A 393 17.55 -2.71 14.87
N LEU A 394 17.35 -1.55 15.49
CA LEU A 394 18.44 -0.66 15.83
C LEU A 394 19.33 -1.32 16.90
N VAL A 395 20.65 -1.27 16.74
CA VAL A 395 21.58 -1.87 17.70
C VAL A 395 21.31 -1.36 19.11
N GLY A 396 21.03 -2.26 20.05
CA GLY A 396 20.74 -1.94 21.45
C GLY A 396 19.28 -1.51 21.71
N ALA A 397 18.41 -1.55 20.73
CA ALA A 397 16.99 -1.35 20.95
C ALA A 397 16.37 -2.55 21.68
N ARG A 398 15.36 -2.27 22.49
CA ARG A 398 14.51 -3.26 23.13
C ARG A 398 13.26 -3.44 22.27
N GLU A 399 12.97 -4.67 21.91
CA GLU A 399 11.79 -5.01 21.14
C GLU A 399 10.58 -5.13 22.09
N ILE A 400 9.68 -4.18 22.01
CA ILE A 400 8.42 -4.14 22.78
C ILE A 400 7.31 -3.77 21.80
N PRO A 401 6.70 -4.73 21.12
CA PRO A 401 5.58 -4.48 20.21
C PRO A 401 4.49 -3.63 20.83
N LEU A 402 3.84 -2.75 20.04
CA LEU A 402 2.81 -1.84 20.53
C LEU A 402 1.71 -2.56 21.32
N ALA A 403 1.27 -3.73 20.88
CA ALA A 403 0.23 -4.54 21.51
C ALA A 403 0.57 -5.02 22.93
N VAL A 404 1.85 -5.07 23.31
CA VAL A 404 2.30 -5.47 24.67
C VAL A 404 2.98 -4.34 25.42
N LEU A 405 2.99 -3.14 24.86
CA LEU A 405 3.71 -1.99 25.43
C LEU A 405 3.20 -1.62 26.81
N THR A 406 1.88 -1.54 26.99
CA THR A 406 1.25 -1.16 28.25
C THR A 406 1.57 -2.13 29.40
N GLU A 407 1.70 -3.42 29.11
CA GLU A 407 2.09 -4.44 30.07
C GLU A 407 3.60 -4.41 30.37
N SER A 408 4.41 -3.87 29.46
CA SER A 408 5.87 -3.88 29.52
C SER A 408 6.48 -2.63 30.18
N LEU A 409 5.67 -1.62 30.52
CA LEU A 409 6.13 -0.33 31.05
C LEU A 409 6.98 -0.45 32.33
N ALA A 410 6.72 -1.46 33.16
CA ALA A 410 7.50 -1.71 34.38
C ALA A 410 8.97 -2.07 34.11
N GLY A 411 9.29 -2.49 32.91
CA GLY A 411 10.65 -2.79 32.47
C GLY A 411 11.45 -1.58 31.99
N LEU A 412 10.85 -0.40 31.89
CA LEU A 412 11.49 0.84 31.45
C LEU A 412 11.72 1.79 32.62
N ASP A 413 12.85 2.49 32.63
CA ASP A 413 13.12 3.53 33.62
C ASP A 413 12.38 4.82 33.23
N ARG A 414 11.44 5.25 34.06
CA ARG A 414 10.60 6.44 33.82
C ARG A 414 11.35 7.76 33.87
N ASN A 415 12.53 7.78 34.47
CA ASN A 415 13.34 8.98 34.65
C ASN A 415 14.48 9.11 33.62
N ALA A 416 14.71 8.07 32.83
CA ALA A 416 15.70 8.08 31.77
C ALA A 416 15.05 8.46 30.43
N THR A 417 15.84 9.00 29.53
CA THR A 417 15.41 9.32 28.16
C THR A 417 14.96 8.05 27.43
N VAL A 418 13.76 8.04 26.88
CA VAL A 418 13.20 6.95 26.09
C VAL A 418 12.93 7.43 24.67
N VAL A 419 13.50 6.74 23.70
CA VAL A 419 13.25 7.01 22.28
C VAL A 419 12.57 5.81 21.65
N LEU A 420 11.37 6.05 21.08
CA LEU A 420 10.59 5.00 20.43
C LEU A 420 10.67 5.15 18.92
N TYR A 421 10.70 4.01 18.23
CA TYR A 421 10.56 3.97 16.78
C TYR A 421 9.68 2.80 16.33
N CYS A 422 9.08 2.94 15.15
CA CYS A 422 8.39 1.89 14.43
C CYS A 422 8.88 1.84 12.98
N ALA A 423 8.12 1.30 12.04
CA ALA A 423 8.52 1.28 10.65
C ALA A 423 8.62 2.70 10.04
N SER A 424 7.60 3.57 10.25
CA SER A 424 7.46 4.86 9.56
C SER A 424 7.26 6.08 10.47
N GLY A 425 7.21 5.91 11.80
CA GLY A 425 7.02 7.01 12.76
C GLY A 425 5.57 7.23 13.21
N TYR A 426 4.61 6.39 12.81
CA TYR A 426 3.20 6.52 13.21
C TYR A 426 2.92 5.82 14.55
N ARG A 427 3.14 4.50 14.67
CA ARG A 427 2.98 3.71 15.92
C ARG A 427 3.89 4.22 17.04
N SER A 428 5.07 4.72 16.71
CA SER A 428 5.99 5.28 17.71
C SER A 428 5.45 6.55 18.36
N GLN A 429 4.70 7.38 17.63
CA GLN A 429 4.00 8.53 18.21
C GLN A 429 2.86 8.08 19.14
N VAL A 430 2.09 7.06 18.76
CA VAL A 430 1.11 6.42 19.65
C VAL A 430 1.79 5.98 20.93
N ALA A 431 2.86 5.19 20.81
CA ALA A 431 3.62 4.67 21.94
C ALA A 431 4.21 5.79 22.82
N ALA A 432 4.75 6.85 22.22
CA ALA A 432 5.30 8.00 22.95
C ALA A 432 4.22 8.69 23.79
N SER A 433 3.03 8.91 23.23
CA SER A 433 1.91 9.53 23.95
C SER A 433 1.42 8.65 25.12
N VAL A 434 1.42 7.33 24.95
CA VAL A 434 1.09 6.36 26.01
C VAL A 434 2.13 6.40 27.15
N LEU A 435 3.41 6.49 26.84
CA LEU A 435 4.46 6.60 27.87
C LEU A 435 4.34 7.92 28.65
N LEU A 436 4.06 9.02 27.95
CA LEU A 436 3.84 10.34 28.57
C LEU A 436 2.62 10.33 29.51
N ASP A 437 1.49 9.72 29.10
CA ASP A 437 0.30 9.52 29.95
C ASP A 437 0.64 8.63 31.17
N ALA A 438 1.52 7.64 31.00
CA ALA A 438 1.99 6.76 32.07
C ALA A 438 3.02 7.43 33.01
N GLY A 439 3.39 8.71 32.79
CA GLY A 439 4.26 9.50 33.66
C GLY A 439 5.78 9.36 33.38
N PHE A 440 6.18 8.96 32.19
CA PHE A 440 7.56 9.07 31.74
C PHE A 440 7.89 10.54 31.48
N VAL A 441 9.09 10.99 31.83
CA VAL A 441 9.44 12.42 31.85
C VAL A 441 10.10 12.91 30.57
N ASP A 442 10.83 12.05 29.86
CA ASP A 442 11.58 12.40 28.66
C ASP A 442 11.39 11.30 27.60
N VAL A 443 10.46 11.58 26.69
CA VAL A 443 10.04 10.63 25.65
C VAL A 443 10.06 11.32 24.30
N SER A 444 10.70 10.67 23.33
CA SER A 444 10.73 11.11 21.94
C SER A 444 10.37 9.95 20.99
N ASP A 445 9.83 10.27 19.82
CA ASP A 445 9.70 9.31 18.73
C ASP A 445 10.62 9.68 17.55
N VAL A 446 10.87 8.71 16.67
CA VAL A 446 11.77 8.87 15.53
C VAL A 446 10.98 9.12 14.26
N LEU A 447 11.23 10.25 13.62
CA LEU A 447 10.67 10.61 12.32
C LEU A 447 11.12 9.62 11.24
N GLY A 448 10.17 9.06 10.49
CA GLY A 448 10.45 8.08 9.46
C GLY A 448 10.85 6.68 9.98
N GLY A 449 11.04 6.52 11.30
CA GLY A 449 11.25 5.25 11.97
C GLY A 449 12.40 4.40 11.42
N TYR A 450 12.23 3.07 11.45
CA TYR A 450 13.21 2.10 10.96
C TYR A 450 13.52 2.27 9.47
N THR A 451 12.51 2.56 8.66
CA THR A 451 12.68 2.77 7.21
C THR A 451 13.64 3.90 6.92
N ALA A 452 13.53 5.02 7.63
CA ALA A 452 14.46 6.14 7.49
C ALA A 452 15.87 5.79 8.02
N TRP A 453 15.96 5.05 9.13
CA TRP A 453 17.24 4.58 9.70
C TRP A 453 17.98 3.66 8.72
N GLU A 454 17.27 2.70 8.13
CA GLU A 454 17.82 1.77 7.13
C GLU A 454 18.22 2.52 5.84
N ALA A 455 17.39 3.46 5.38
CA ALA A 455 17.69 4.29 4.21
C ALA A 455 18.94 5.17 4.41
N ALA A 456 19.20 5.61 5.65
CA ALA A 456 20.42 6.33 6.02
C ALA A 456 21.66 5.41 6.12
N GLY A 457 21.49 4.10 5.94
CA GLY A 457 22.59 3.14 6.00
C GLY A 457 23.22 2.97 7.39
N LEU A 458 22.46 3.28 8.45
CA LEU A 458 22.95 3.21 9.82
C LEU A 458 22.91 1.75 10.36
N PRO A 459 23.73 1.42 11.37
CA PRO A 459 23.87 0.04 11.87
C PRO A 459 22.56 -0.53 12.41
N VAL A 460 22.21 -1.75 11.97
CA VAL A 460 21.11 -2.56 12.47
C VAL A 460 21.61 -3.84 13.11
N ALA A 461 20.89 -4.36 14.10
CA ALA A 461 21.11 -5.67 14.69
C ALA A 461 20.14 -6.67 14.09
N LEU A 462 20.58 -7.88 13.83
CA LEU A 462 19.73 -9.01 13.43
C LEU A 462 19.56 -9.93 14.64
N GLU A 463 18.40 -10.56 14.76
CA GLU A 463 18.08 -11.46 15.87
C GLU A 463 19.13 -12.59 15.99
N GLY A 464 19.70 -12.78 17.18
CA GLY A 464 20.71 -13.80 17.44
C GLY A 464 22.17 -13.43 17.13
N THR A 465 22.47 -12.19 16.72
CA THR A 465 23.86 -11.74 16.53
C THR A 465 24.42 -11.14 17.81
N PRO A 466 25.56 -11.66 18.32
CA PRO A 466 26.33 -10.94 19.32
C PRO A 466 26.82 -9.60 18.75
N THR A 467 26.92 -8.59 19.60
CA THR A 467 27.40 -7.24 19.26
C THR A 467 28.64 -7.30 18.34
N PRO A 468 28.68 -6.58 17.19
CA PRO A 468 29.76 -6.69 16.23
C PRO A 468 31.02 -5.95 16.73
N THR A 469 31.87 -6.60 17.52
CA THR A 469 33.17 -6.05 17.88
C THR A 469 34.33 -6.71 17.15
N ASP A 470 34.12 -7.77 16.32
CA ASP A 470 35.21 -8.56 15.73
C ASP A 470 34.98 -9.06 14.28
N VAL A 471 34.17 -8.40 13.47
CA VAL A 471 34.09 -8.74 12.05
C VAL A 471 35.15 -7.95 11.29
N PRO A 472 36.14 -8.63 10.64
CA PRO A 472 37.15 -7.90 9.88
C PRO A 472 36.52 -7.20 8.68
N GLU A 473 36.75 -5.90 8.63
CA GLU A 473 36.25 -5.04 7.59
C GLU A 473 37.35 -4.60 6.62
N VAL A 474 36.98 -4.41 5.37
CA VAL A 474 37.87 -3.88 4.34
C VAL A 474 37.20 -2.72 3.62
N GLY A 475 37.90 -1.62 3.39
CA GLY A 475 37.41 -0.52 2.59
C GLY A 475 37.36 -0.90 1.10
N ALA A 476 36.56 -0.17 0.31
CA ALA A 476 36.26 -0.49 -1.08
C ALA A 476 37.51 -0.68 -1.97
N CYS A 477 38.53 0.17 -1.86
CA CYS A 477 39.78 0.03 -2.60
C CYS A 477 40.58 -1.21 -2.19
N ALA A 478 40.60 -1.54 -0.88
CA ALA A 478 41.28 -2.75 -0.39
C ALA A 478 40.53 -4.01 -0.79
N ALA A 479 39.20 -3.99 -0.77
CA ALA A 479 38.32 -5.06 -1.28
C ALA A 479 38.61 -5.32 -2.78
N LYS A 480 38.67 -4.26 -3.59
CA LYS A 480 39.02 -4.39 -5.01
C LYS A 480 40.40 -5.05 -5.20
N ALA A 481 41.41 -4.64 -4.44
CA ALA A 481 42.72 -5.25 -4.51
C ALA A 481 42.69 -6.74 -4.12
N MET A 482 41.92 -7.13 -3.11
CA MET A 482 41.74 -8.53 -2.72
C MET A 482 41.05 -9.35 -3.82
N ILE A 483 40.06 -8.77 -4.50
CA ILE A 483 39.35 -9.39 -5.62
C ILE A 483 40.31 -9.59 -6.80
N ASP A 484 41.14 -8.59 -7.12
CA ASP A 484 42.15 -8.68 -8.17
C ASP A 484 43.22 -9.74 -7.85
N ASP A 485 43.49 -10.01 -6.55
CA ASP A 485 44.35 -11.07 -6.08
C ASP A 485 43.63 -12.44 -5.92
N GLY A 486 42.38 -12.54 -6.46
CA GLY A 486 41.66 -13.80 -6.54
C GLY A 486 40.63 -14.06 -5.44
N ALA A 487 40.31 -13.11 -4.57
CA ALA A 487 39.22 -13.28 -3.63
C ALA A 487 37.85 -13.31 -4.39
N VAL A 488 36.89 -14.01 -3.79
CA VAL A 488 35.50 -14.00 -4.29
C VAL A 488 34.74 -12.82 -3.69
N LEU A 489 34.06 -12.03 -4.51
CA LEU A 489 33.11 -11.03 -4.06
C LEU A 489 31.71 -11.65 -3.99
N LEU A 490 31.19 -11.79 -2.80
CA LEU A 490 29.85 -12.36 -2.55
C LEU A 490 28.87 -11.23 -2.27
N ASP A 491 27.93 -10.98 -3.18
CA ASP A 491 26.87 -10.00 -3.01
C ASP A 491 25.65 -10.68 -2.37
N VAL A 492 25.28 -10.20 -1.19
CA VAL A 492 24.20 -10.79 -0.39
C VAL A 492 22.90 -9.98 -0.45
N ARG A 493 22.79 -9.09 -1.43
CA ARG A 493 21.56 -8.32 -1.70
C ARG A 493 20.52 -9.18 -2.38
N GLU A 494 19.29 -8.63 -2.42
CA GLU A 494 18.21 -9.25 -3.18
C GLU A 494 18.41 -9.06 -4.70
N PRO A 495 17.79 -9.92 -5.55
CA PRO A 495 17.98 -9.87 -6.99
C PRO A 495 17.68 -8.52 -7.66
N ASP A 496 16.73 -7.77 -7.15
CA ASP A 496 16.38 -6.43 -7.63
C ASP A 496 17.46 -5.38 -7.32
N GLU A 497 18.05 -5.44 -6.13
CA GLU A 497 19.19 -4.59 -5.76
C GLU A 497 20.45 -4.92 -6.58
N TRP A 498 20.66 -6.19 -6.89
CA TRP A 498 21.73 -6.66 -7.78
C TRP A 498 21.57 -6.13 -9.20
N GLN A 499 20.36 -6.25 -9.75
CA GLN A 499 20.04 -5.76 -11.10
C GLN A 499 20.22 -4.26 -11.24
N ALA A 500 19.89 -3.49 -10.18
CA ALA A 500 20.07 -2.04 -10.14
C ALA A 500 21.55 -1.61 -10.23
N GLY A 501 22.49 -2.54 -10.00
CA GLY A 501 23.93 -2.35 -10.19
C GLY A 501 24.76 -3.16 -9.20
N HIS A 502 25.73 -3.92 -9.70
CA HIS A 502 26.62 -4.77 -8.90
C HIS A 502 28.07 -4.60 -9.31
N ALA A 503 29.00 -4.99 -8.45
CA ALA A 503 30.42 -4.97 -8.78
C ALA A 503 30.76 -6.06 -9.81
N PRO A 504 31.70 -5.82 -10.75
CA PRO A 504 32.14 -6.84 -11.69
C PRO A 504 32.60 -8.11 -10.98
N ASP A 505 32.30 -9.25 -11.58
CA ASP A 505 32.67 -10.60 -11.08
C ASP A 505 32.11 -10.97 -9.70
N ALA A 506 31.18 -10.18 -9.14
CA ALA A 506 30.49 -10.54 -7.92
C ALA A 506 29.55 -11.74 -8.15
N VAL A 507 29.37 -12.55 -7.11
CA VAL A 507 28.47 -13.71 -7.09
C VAL A 507 27.28 -13.37 -6.25
N LEU A 508 26.08 -13.34 -6.86
CA LEU A 508 24.84 -13.10 -6.12
C LEU A 508 24.47 -14.31 -5.27
N SER A 509 24.30 -14.09 -4.00
CA SER A 509 23.76 -15.06 -3.05
C SER A 509 22.96 -14.33 -1.98
N PRO A 510 21.68 -14.08 -2.21
CA PRO A 510 20.81 -13.38 -1.25
C PRO A 510 21.00 -13.89 0.16
N MET A 511 20.96 -12.99 1.15
CA MET A 511 21.29 -13.29 2.54
C MET A 511 20.52 -14.51 3.07
N GLY A 512 19.23 -14.64 2.75
CA GLY A 512 18.40 -15.79 3.13
C GLY A 512 18.84 -17.13 2.53
N GLN A 513 19.64 -17.11 1.46
CA GLN A 513 20.15 -18.31 0.77
C GLN A 513 21.61 -18.64 1.14
N ALA A 514 22.31 -17.77 1.86
CA ALA A 514 23.74 -17.92 2.16
C ALA A 514 24.06 -19.25 2.86
N ARG A 515 23.20 -19.70 3.77
CA ARG A 515 23.35 -20.98 4.47
C ARG A 515 23.17 -22.19 3.54
N ALA A 516 22.19 -22.16 2.67
CA ALA A 516 21.95 -23.27 1.74
C ALA A 516 23.04 -23.38 0.68
N ARG A 517 23.64 -22.25 0.30
CA ARG A 517 24.68 -22.16 -0.75
C ARG A 517 26.11 -22.19 -0.22
N GLN A 518 26.31 -22.39 1.09
CA GLN A 518 27.66 -22.44 1.66
C GLN A 518 28.55 -23.54 1.03
N ALA A 519 27.97 -24.63 0.56
CA ALA A 519 28.70 -25.72 -0.08
C ALA A 519 29.26 -25.33 -1.46
N ASP A 520 28.72 -24.31 -2.10
CA ASP A 520 29.15 -23.81 -3.42
C ASP A 520 30.32 -22.82 -3.31
N LEU A 521 30.67 -22.37 -2.07
CA LEU A 521 31.68 -21.36 -1.84
C LEU A 521 33.08 -22.02 -1.70
N PRO A 522 34.12 -21.46 -2.34
CA PRO A 522 35.48 -22.00 -2.27
C PRO A 522 36.08 -21.78 -0.87
N ARG A 523 36.65 -22.88 -0.29
CA ARG A 523 37.27 -22.82 1.05
C ARG A 523 38.73 -22.42 1.00
N ASP A 524 39.31 -22.40 -0.18
CA ASP A 524 40.74 -22.10 -0.45
C ASP A 524 40.96 -20.66 -0.91
N ARG A 525 39.87 -19.84 -0.96
CA ARG A 525 39.90 -18.44 -1.38
C ARG A 525 39.31 -17.54 -0.33
N ARG A 526 39.84 -16.32 -0.21
CA ARG A 526 39.20 -15.26 0.59
C ARG A 526 37.86 -14.85 0.00
N ILE A 527 36.93 -14.52 0.85
CA ILE A 527 35.61 -14.07 0.46
C ILE A 527 35.41 -12.63 0.97
N VAL A 528 35.15 -11.69 0.09
CA VAL A 528 34.69 -10.35 0.44
C VAL A 528 33.18 -10.35 0.29
N VAL A 529 32.46 -10.02 1.37
CA VAL A 529 31.01 -10.01 1.36
C VAL A 529 30.53 -8.57 1.22
N VAL A 530 29.61 -8.32 0.32
CA VAL A 530 29.06 -7.00 0.05
C VAL A 530 27.53 -7.01 0.10
N CYS A 531 26.95 -5.97 0.69
CA CYS A 531 25.55 -5.62 0.55
C CYS A 531 25.42 -4.14 0.16
N ARG A 532 24.27 -3.52 0.32
CA ARG A 532 24.07 -2.11 -0.03
C ARG A 532 24.97 -1.16 0.79
N SER A 533 24.98 -1.32 2.14
CA SER A 533 25.61 -0.40 3.09
C SER A 533 26.58 -1.05 4.11
N GLY A 534 26.85 -2.35 4.03
CA GLY A 534 27.78 -3.07 4.91
C GLY A 534 27.13 -3.86 6.05
N GLY A 535 25.89 -3.61 6.44
CA GLY A 535 25.25 -4.26 7.60
C GLY A 535 24.89 -5.73 7.35
N ARG A 536 24.13 -6.04 6.31
CA ARG A 536 23.76 -7.43 5.93
C ARG A 536 25.02 -8.30 5.63
N SER A 537 25.99 -7.69 4.94
CA SER A 537 27.24 -8.37 4.63
C SER A 537 28.10 -8.66 5.86
N ALA A 538 28.07 -7.80 6.90
CA ALA A 538 28.75 -8.08 8.17
C ALA A 538 28.19 -9.33 8.84
N ALA A 539 26.86 -9.48 8.90
CA ALA A 539 26.21 -10.66 9.49
C ALA A 539 26.54 -11.96 8.73
N VAL A 540 26.51 -11.89 7.37
CA VAL A 540 26.90 -13.05 6.55
C VAL A 540 28.40 -13.34 6.69
N THR A 541 29.24 -12.32 6.77
CA THR A 541 30.69 -12.49 7.01
C THR A 541 30.94 -13.23 8.32
N GLN A 542 30.25 -12.87 9.40
CA GLN A 542 30.34 -13.54 10.67
C GLN A 542 29.93 -15.02 10.57
N SER A 543 28.83 -15.30 9.89
CA SER A 543 28.35 -16.67 9.68
C SER A 543 29.33 -17.48 8.86
N LEU A 544 29.89 -16.95 7.79
CA LEU A 544 30.90 -17.59 6.96
C LEU A 544 32.15 -17.91 7.75
N ARG A 545 32.60 -16.98 8.60
CA ARG A 545 33.75 -17.23 9.49
C ARG A 545 33.47 -18.33 10.52
N ALA A 546 32.26 -18.35 11.09
CA ALA A 546 31.84 -19.43 11.99
C ALA A 546 31.83 -20.81 11.30
N TRP A 547 31.56 -20.83 9.97
CA TRP A 547 31.61 -22.04 9.15
C TRP A 547 33.02 -22.35 8.60
N GLY A 548 34.04 -21.57 9.01
CA GLY A 548 35.46 -21.82 8.70
C GLY A 548 35.98 -21.22 7.41
N PHE A 549 35.26 -20.22 6.84
CA PHE A 549 35.74 -19.46 5.69
C PHE A 549 36.57 -18.25 6.11
N GLU A 550 37.57 -17.86 5.31
CA GLU A 550 38.28 -16.60 5.45
C GLU A 550 37.45 -15.47 4.76
N ALA A 551 36.56 -14.83 5.54
CA ALA A 551 35.63 -13.85 5.03
C ALA A 551 35.86 -12.46 5.66
N PHE A 552 35.56 -11.39 4.86
CA PHE A 552 35.76 -9.99 5.20
C PHE A 552 34.50 -9.21 4.79
N ASN A 553 34.04 -8.29 5.62
CA ASN A 553 32.96 -7.38 5.30
C ASN A 553 33.46 -6.18 4.47
N LEU A 554 32.80 -5.84 3.37
CA LEU A 554 33.06 -4.59 2.68
C LEU A 554 32.37 -3.44 3.44
N ALA A 555 33.18 -2.64 4.15
CA ALA A 555 32.68 -1.50 4.92
C ALA A 555 31.97 -0.49 4.02
N GLY A 556 30.74 -0.13 4.38
CA GLY A 556 29.87 0.77 3.59
C GLY A 556 29.32 0.17 2.30
N GLY A 557 29.56 -1.13 2.03
CA GLY A 557 28.92 -1.90 0.97
C GLY A 557 29.06 -1.31 -0.45
N MET A 558 28.07 -1.55 -1.31
CA MET A 558 28.02 -1.01 -2.68
C MET A 558 27.96 0.51 -2.72
N CYS A 559 27.45 1.17 -1.67
CA CYS A 559 27.51 2.63 -1.58
C CYS A 559 28.96 3.13 -1.50
N ALA A 560 29.82 2.54 -0.66
CA ALA A 560 31.22 2.86 -0.58
C ALA A 560 32.02 2.44 -1.83
N TRP A 561 31.63 1.31 -2.46
CA TRP A 561 32.19 0.86 -3.73
C TRP A 561 31.98 1.91 -4.84
N ALA A 562 30.73 2.38 -4.99
CA ALA A 562 30.40 3.41 -6.00
C ALA A 562 31.03 4.77 -5.66
N ALA A 563 31.04 5.17 -4.38
CA ALA A 563 31.68 6.42 -3.92
C ALA A 563 33.19 6.44 -4.17
N ALA A 564 33.86 5.27 -4.15
CA ALA A 564 35.27 5.12 -4.50
C ALA A 564 35.52 5.17 -6.02
N GLY A 565 34.48 5.36 -6.85
CA GLY A 565 34.60 5.39 -8.31
C GLY A 565 34.91 4.03 -8.94
N LEU A 566 34.71 2.93 -8.23
CA LEU A 566 34.95 1.58 -8.73
C LEU A 566 33.83 1.15 -9.69
N PRO A 567 34.14 0.28 -10.69
CA PRO A 567 33.16 -0.11 -11.70
C PRO A 567 31.94 -0.78 -11.10
N VAL A 568 30.77 -0.35 -11.54
CA VAL A 568 29.48 -0.98 -11.23
C VAL A 568 28.90 -1.41 -12.58
N LEU A 569 28.65 -2.70 -12.72
CA LEU A 569 27.90 -3.26 -13.84
C LEU A 569 26.43 -3.19 -13.44
N ALA A 570 25.62 -2.51 -14.25
CA ALA A 570 24.24 -2.87 -14.35
C ALA A 570 24.18 -3.97 -15.40
N ASP A 571 23.57 -5.11 -15.13
CA ASP A 571 23.24 -6.06 -16.18
C ASP A 571 22.54 -5.26 -17.27
N ASP A 572 22.94 -5.48 -18.55
CA ASP A 572 22.31 -4.76 -19.67
C ASP A 572 20.81 -4.96 -19.52
N ALA A 573 20.18 -3.90 -19.06
CA ALA A 573 18.85 -3.96 -18.52
C ALA A 573 17.90 -4.48 -19.59
N ASP A 574 17.54 -5.73 -19.50
CA ASP A 574 16.13 -6.04 -19.45
C ASP A 574 15.68 -5.45 -18.11
N THR A 575 15.56 -4.11 -18.10
CA THR A 575 15.13 -3.31 -16.97
C THR A 575 13.75 -3.80 -16.62
N ALA A 576 13.61 -4.79 -15.77
CA ALA A 576 12.42 -5.30 -15.13
C ALA A 576 11.08 -4.82 -15.76
N GLY A 577 10.93 -4.96 -17.11
CA GLY A 577 9.75 -4.54 -17.84
C GLY A 577 9.79 -3.12 -18.45
N LEU A 578 10.91 -2.41 -18.50
CA LEU A 578 11.05 -1.14 -19.23
C LEU A 578 11.67 -1.37 -20.64
N VAL A 579 11.14 -0.65 -21.62
CA VAL A 579 11.66 -0.58 -23.00
C VAL A 579 12.41 0.73 -23.14
N VAL A 580 13.74 0.67 -23.36
CA VAL A 580 14.60 1.86 -23.47
C VAL A 580 14.57 2.41 -24.90
N HIS A 581 14.17 3.67 -25.07
CA HIS A 581 14.19 4.42 -26.32
C HIS A 581 15.46 5.27 -26.46
N GLY A 582 15.95 5.85 -25.36
CA GLY A 582 17.17 6.66 -25.33
C GLY A 582 17.87 6.55 -23.98
N ARG A 583 19.22 6.51 -24.00
CA ARG A 583 20.02 6.42 -22.76
C ARG A 583 20.53 7.79 -22.29
N ARG A 584 20.61 8.79 -23.17
CA ARG A 584 21.01 10.18 -22.85
C ARG A 584 20.28 11.16 -23.76
N PRO A 585 19.32 11.90 -23.22
CA PRO A 585 18.70 11.71 -21.91
C PRO A 585 17.98 10.36 -21.82
N LEU A 586 17.86 9.82 -20.58
CA LEU A 586 17.18 8.55 -20.37
C LEU A 586 15.69 8.68 -20.70
N ASN A 587 15.21 7.86 -21.63
CA ASN A 587 13.81 7.75 -22.03
C ASN A 587 13.44 6.26 -22.14
N CYS A 588 12.48 5.81 -21.34
CA CYS A 588 12.01 4.44 -21.36
C CYS A 588 10.51 4.35 -21.03
N GLU A 589 9.81 3.43 -21.69
CA GLU A 589 8.40 3.15 -21.41
C GLU A 589 8.22 1.81 -20.68
N THR A 590 7.19 1.69 -19.87
CA THR A 590 6.80 0.45 -19.22
C THR A 590 6.27 -0.52 -20.28
N SER A 591 6.74 -1.77 -20.32
CA SER A 591 6.16 -2.77 -21.21
C SER A 591 4.72 -3.09 -20.80
N LEU A 592 3.84 -3.42 -21.75
CA LEU A 592 2.43 -3.73 -21.43
C LEU A 592 2.31 -4.91 -20.45
N ARG A 593 3.24 -5.87 -20.52
CA ARG A 593 3.28 -7.00 -19.57
C ARG A 593 3.65 -6.56 -18.15
N ALA A 594 4.48 -5.52 -18.01
CA ALA A 594 4.86 -4.99 -16.70
C ALA A 594 3.78 -4.06 -16.09
N LEU A 595 2.78 -3.65 -16.88
CA LEU A 595 1.61 -2.95 -16.36
C LEU A 595 0.67 -3.87 -15.56
N ILE A 596 0.83 -5.19 -15.71
CA ILE A 596 0.04 -6.19 -14.99
C ILE A 596 0.56 -6.27 -13.55
N GLY A 597 -0.30 -6.17 -12.54
CA GLY A 597 0.09 -6.45 -11.16
C GLY A 597 -0.29 -5.43 -10.10
N GLY A 598 -1.09 -4.41 -10.42
CA GLY A 598 -1.58 -3.50 -9.40
C GLY A 598 -1.98 -2.12 -9.91
N VAL A 599 -2.60 -1.34 -9.02
CA VAL A 599 -2.98 0.05 -9.31
C VAL A 599 -1.73 0.94 -9.31
N VAL A 600 -0.78 0.68 -8.42
CA VAL A 600 0.45 1.46 -8.23
C VAL A 600 1.62 0.74 -8.88
N MET A 601 2.35 1.45 -9.76
CA MET A 601 3.56 0.95 -10.39
C MET A 601 4.77 1.11 -9.47
N PRO A 602 5.59 0.07 -9.27
CA PRO A 602 6.86 0.21 -8.55
C PRO A 602 7.75 1.29 -9.18
N ASN A 603 8.50 2.03 -8.35
CA ASN A 603 9.37 3.13 -8.81
C ASN A 603 10.32 2.70 -9.95
N ALA A 604 10.89 1.50 -9.85
CA ALA A 604 11.80 0.95 -10.85
C ALA A 604 11.14 0.59 -12.21
N ARG A 605 9.81 0.50 -12.26
CA ARG A 605 9.04 0.18 -13.47
C ARG A 605 8.24 1.35 -14.01
N PHE A 606 8.25 2.48 -13.33
CA PHE A 606 7.57 3.69 -13.77
C PHE A 606 8.31 4.29 -14.96
N TYR A 607 7.61 4.60 -16.05
CA TYR A 607 8.23 5.14 -17.26
C TYR A 607 9.02 6.43 -17.00
N VAL A 608 10.11 6.62 -17.73
CA VAL A 608 10.97 7.81 -17.62
C VAL A 608 10.96 8.60 -18.92
N ARG A 609 10.70 9.91 -18.81
CA ARG A 609 10.81 10.86 -19.92
C ARG A 609 11.61 12.09 -19.49
N ASN A 610 12.79 12.28 -20.10
CA ASN A 610 13.67 13.43 -19.85
C ASN A 610 13.93 14.17 -21.17
N HIS A 611 13.94 15.50 -21.11
CA HIS A 611 14.28 16.35 -22.26
C HIS A 611 15.77 16.61 -22.33
N PHE A 612 16.38 16.75 -21.17
CA PHE A 612 17.80 17.01 -20.95
C PHE A 612 18.40 15.96 -20.03
N ASP A 613 19.71 15.98 -19.85
CA ASP A 613 20.38 15.06 -18.93
C ASP A 613 19.87 15.27 -17.48
N THR A 614 19.79 14.19 -16.73
CA THR A 614 19.35 14.18 -15.34
C THR A 614 20.31 15.02 -14.45
N PRO A 615 19.87 16.11 -13.84
CA PRO A 615 20.73 16.91 -12.96
C PRO A 615 21.00 16.16 -11.64
N ARG A 616 22.19 16.37 -11.08
CA ARG A 616 22.53 15.89 -9.74
C ARG A 616 22.47 17.06 -8.79
N LEU A 617 21.46 17.08 -7.95
CA LEU A 617 21.22 18.14 -6.97
C LEU A 617 21.63 17.65 -5.57
N ASP A 618 22.34 18.48 -4.84
CA ASP A 618 22.63 18.27 -3.43
C ASP A 618 21.40 18.72 -2.61
N PRO A 619 20.68 17.82 -1.95
CA PRO A 619 19.46 18.17 -1.21
C PRO A 619 19.74 19.11 -0.02
N ALA A 620 20.96 19.10 0.52
CA ALA A 620 21.34 19.98 1.63
C ALA A 620 21.54 21.44 1.17
N ALA A 621 21.91 21.64 -0.10
CA ALA A 621 22.10 22.96 -0.71
C ALA A 621 20.92 23.40 -1.59
N TRP A 622 19.97 22.49 -1.84
CA TRP A 622 18.82 22.75 -2.70
C TRP A 622 17.81 23.68 -2.02
N GLN A 623 17.25 24.61 -2.79
CA GLN A 623 16.17 25.51 -2.38
C GLN A 623 15.15 25.65 -3.52
N LEU A 624 13.90 25.88 -3.13
CA LEU A 624 12.82 26.31 -4.01
C LEU A 624 12.60 27.81 -3.83
N ASP A 625 12.77 28.56 -4.90
CA ASP A 625 12.47 29.99 -4.92
C ASP A 625 11.06 30.24 -5.47
N VAL A 626 10.26 31.04 -4.74
CA VAL A 626 8.94 31.50 -5.18
C VAL A 626 8.95 33.00 -5.23
N HIS A 627 8.80 33.58 -6.41
CA HIS A 627 9.01 35.01 -6.65
C HIS A 627 8.13 35.59 -7.78
N GLY A 628 8.40 36.82 -8.21
CA GLY A 628 7.65 37.55 -9.24
C GLY A 628 6.51 38.33 -8.63
N LEU A 629 5.28 38.23 -9.18
CA LEU A 629 4.10 38.96 -8.71
C LEU A 629 3.51 38.34 -7.45
N VAL A 630 4.33 38.25 -6.39
CA VAL A 630 3.96 37.81 -5.04
C VAL A 630 4.26 38.91 -4.04
N ARG A 631 3.47 39.01 -2.97
CA ARG A 631 3.73 39.97 -1.90
C ARG A 631 4.76 39.49 -0.88
N GLN A 632 4.89 38.15 -0.78
CA GLN A 632 5.81 37.47 0.13
C GLN A 632 6.65 36.46 -0.67
N PRO A 633 7.82 36.85 -1.21
CA PRO A 633 8.73 35.90 -1.83
C PRO A 633 9.17 34.84 -0.82
N LEU A 634 9.23 33.56 -1.27
CA LEU A 634 9.63 32.45 -0.41
C LEU A 634 10.93 31.84 -0.91
N HIS A 635 11.77 31.41 0.05
CA HIS A 635 12.97 30.61 -0.18
C HIS A 635 12.87 29.39 0.72
N LEU A 636 12.50 28.25 0.14
CA LEU A 636 12.14 27.05 0.90
C LEU A 636 13.18 25.96 0.69
N SER A 637 13.76 25.49 1.79
CA SER A 637 14.55 24.27 1.77
C SER A 637 13.66 23.03 1.70
N LEU A 638 14.22 21.88 1.38
CA LEU A 638 13.48 20.62 1.43
C LEU A 638 12.93 20.35 2.85
N ARG A 639 13.68 20.75 3.88
CA ARG A 639 13.25 20.67 5.27
C ARG A 639 12.01 21.51 5.55
N ASP A 640 11.94 22.73 5.01
CA ASP A 640 10.77 23.59 5.19
C ASP A 640 9.53 22.96 4.55
N LEU A 641 9.68 22.35 3.38
CA LEU A 641 8.59 21.65 2.71
C LEU A 641 8.12 20.43 3.50
N HIS A 642 9.02 19.66 4.09
CA HIS A 642 8.66 18.53 4.96
C HIS A 642 7.96 18.96 6.27
N GLN A 643 8.08 20.22 6.68
CA GLN A 643 7.38 20.79 7.85
C GLN A 643 6.02 21.37 7.50
N MET A 644 5.65 21.45 6.23
CA MET A 644 4.34 21.93 5.78
C MET A 644 3.31 20.79 5.75
N PRO A 645 2.01 21.13 5.81
CA PRO A 645 0.96 20.13 5.61
C PRO A 645 1.20 19.38 4.31
N SER A 646 1.28 18.05 4.38
CA SER A 646 1.47 17.19 3.21
C SER A 646 0.19 16.50 2.82
N HIS A 647 0.06 16.20 1.55
CA HIS A 647 -1.03 15.40 1.00
C HIS A 647 -0.46 14.23 0.20
N THR A 648 -1.13 13.09 0.29
CA THR A 648 -0.78 11.89 -0.48
C THR A 648 -1.92 11.55 -1.41
N MET A 649 -1.62 11.36 -2.71
CA MET A 649 -2.64 11.01 -3.70
C MET A 649 -2.08 10.08 -4.77
N MET A 650 -2.94 9.22 -5.30
CA MET A 650 -2.61 8.40 -6.46
C MET A 650 -2.87 9.19 -7.75
N VAL A 651 -1.86 9.31 -8.60
CA VAL A 651 -1.99 10.01 -9.89
C VAL A 651 -1.39 9.19 -11.01
N THR A 652 -2.16 9.02 -12.07
CA THR A 652 -1.69 8.50 -13.35
C THR A 652 -1.04 9.62 -14.15
N LEU A 653 0.23 9.46 -14.46
CA LEU A 653 0.96 10.34 -15.37
C LEU A 653 1.11 9.68 -16.74
N GLU A 654 0.78 10.40 -17.79
CA GLU A 654 0.94 9.97 -19.18
C GLU A 654 1.79 10.96 -19.95
N CYS A 655 2.79 10.48 -20.70
CA CYS A 655 3.53 11.32 -21.66
C CYS A 655 2.60 11.76 -22.80
N ALA A 656 2.62 13.03 -23.15
CA ALA A 656 1.80 13.57 -24.25
C ALA A 656 2.07 12.85 -25.60
N GLY A 657 3.26 12.31 -25.78
CA GLY A 657 3.64 11.53 -26.97
C GLY A 657 3.31 10.04 -26.89
N ASN A 658 2.70 9.56 -25.83
CA ASN A 658 2.32 8.15 -25.69
C ASN A 658 1.43 7.70 -26.87
N GLY A 659 1.81 6.65 -27.59
CA GLY A 659 1.15 6.21 -28.82
C GLY A 659 1.66 6.88 -30.11
N ARG A 660 2.76 7.66 -30.07
CA ARG A 660 3.29 8.33 -31.28
C ARG A 660 3.68 7.34 -32.38
N ALA A 661 4.21 6.19 -32.04
CA ALA A 661 4.54 5.15 -32.99
C ALA A 661 3.33 4.60 -33.79
N MET A 662 2.12 4.93 -33.38
CA MET A 662 0.85 4.46 -34.00
C MET A 662 0.23 5.46 -34.95
N PHE A 663 0.84 6.63 -35.15
CA PHE A 663 0.34 7.60 -36.12
C PHE A 663 0.68 7.21 -37.57
N ASP A 664 -0.26 7.39 -38.46
CA ASP A 664 -0.07 7.21 -39.90
C ASP A 664 -0.61 8.49 -40.60
N PRO A 665 0.25 9.21 -41.33
CA PRO A 665 1.68 8.95 -41.56
C PRO A 665 2.54 9.10 -40.30
N PRO A 666 3.71 8.41 -40.23
CA PRO A 666 4.64 8.46 -39.11
C PRO A 666 5.09 9.89 -38.76
N ILE A 667 5.35 10.13 -37.46
CA ILE A 667 5.73 11.44 -36.92
C ILE A 667 7.07 11.35 -36.22
N ASP A 668 7.95 12.32 -36.44
CA ASP A 668 9.28 12.37 -35.80
C ASP A 668 9.20 12.57 -34.27
N GLY A 669 10.23 12.11 -33.57
CA GLY A 669 10.38 12.19 -32.12
C GLY A 669 10.45 10.81 -31.46
N GLU A 670 10.46 10.74 -30.13
CA GLU A 670 10.50 9.49 -29.40
C GLU A 670 9.30 8.59 -29.77
N GLN A 671 9.56 7.40 -30.23
CA GLN A 671 8.58 6.46 -30.78
C GLN A 671 7.90 5.65 -29.68
N TRP A 672 7.29 6.37 -28.71
CA TRP A 672 6.49 5.75 -27.65
C TRP A 672 5.39 4.87 -28.25
N ARG A 673 5.26 3.66 -27.74
CA ARG A 673 4.13 2.79 -28.08
C ARG A 673 2.96 3.07 -27.17
N TYR A 674 2.81 2.31 -26.10
CA TYR A 674 1.66 2.40 -25.18
C TYR A 674 2.06 2.54 -23.72
N GLY A 675 3.31 2.34 -23.37
CA GLY A 675 3.79 2.20 -22.01
C GLY A 675 4.34 3.48 -21.38
N ALA A 676 4.28 4.63 -22.06
CA ALA A 676 4.65 5.92 -21.46
C ALA A 676 3.51 6.46 -20.59
N VAL A 677 3.00 5.59 -19.72
CA VAL A 677 1.94 5.86 -18.74
C VAL A 677 2.16 4.98 -17.50
N SER A 678 2.00 5.54 -16.32
CA SER A 678 2.09 4.79 -15.05
C SER A 678 1.35 5.54 -13.94
N THR A 679 0.87 4.81 -12.94
CA THR A 679 0.26 5.37 -11.73
C THR A 679 1.19 5.17 -10.55
N ALA A 680 1.36 6.19 -9.72
CA ALA A 680 2.08 6.11 -8.45
C ALA A 680 1.34 6.89 -7.37
N GLU A 681 1.66 6.59 -6.14
CA GLU A 681 1.32 7.40 -4.99
C GLU A 681 2.35 8.53 -4.83
N TRP A 682 1.86 9.76 -4.75
CA TRP A 682 2.70 10.95 -4.64
C TRP A 682 2.41 11.67 -3.33
N THR A 683 3.47 11.96 -2.57
CA THR A 683 3.36 12.70 -1.30
C THR A 683 4.11 14.01 -1.40
N GLY A 684 3.47 15.09 -0.97
CA GLY A 684 4.08 16.41 -1.01
C GLY A 684 3.19 17.51 -0.45
N VAL A 685 3.59 18.77 -0.67
CA VAL A 685 2.84 19.95 -0.23
C VAL A 685 1.86 20.37 -1.32
N PRO A 686 0.56 20.57 -1.05
CA PRO A 686 -0.37 21.15 -2.01
C PRO A 686 0.13 22.47 -2.55
N LEU A 687 0.10 22.66 -3.87
CA LEU A 687 0.56 23.89 -4.50
C LEU A 687 -0.17 25.12 -3.94
N GLY A 688 -1.47 24.98 -3.64
CA GLY A 688 -2.29 26.03 -3.05
C GLY A 688 -1.69 26.63 -1.77
N GLU A 689 -1.14 25.79 -0.89
CA GLU A 689 -0.49 26.22 0.36
C GLU A 689 0.72 27.13 0.10
N ILE A 690 1.50 26.84 -0.92
CA ILE A 690 2.66 27.65 -1.31
C ILE A 690 2.19 28.98 -1.89
N LEU A 691 1.18 28.97 -2.77
CA LEU A 691 0.62 30.17 -3.39
C LEU A 691 -0.06 31.08 -2.37
N ASP A 692 -0.74 30.52 -1.37
CA ASP A 692 -1.35 31.29 -0.28
C ASP A 692 -0.30 31.95 0.61
N ARG A 693 0.80 31.27 0.92
CA ARG A 693 1.92 31.83 1.68
C ARG A 693 2.67 32.92 0.91
N ALA A 694 2.78 32.74 -0.41
CA ALA A 694 3.41 33.74 -1.26
C ALA A 694 2.54 35.00 -1.46
N ASP A 695 1.22 34.93 -1.20
CA ASP A 695 0.23 36.01 -1.32
C ASP A 695 0.29 36.69 -2.71
N LEU A 696 -0.33 36.03 -3.70
CA LEU A 696 -0.28 36.43 -5.10
C LEU A 696 -0.81 37.87 -5.29
N ALA A 697 -0.13 38.66 -6.12
CA ALA A 697 -0.62 39.97 -6.51
C ALA A 697 -1.91 39.87 -7.38
N PRO A 698 -2.79 40.90 -7.34
CA PRO A 698 -4.08 40.83 -8.06
C PRO A 698 -3.97 40.76 -9.58
N ASP A 699 -2.83 41.17 -10.12
CA ASP A 699 -2.50 41.18 -11.54
C ASP A 699 -1.70 39.94 -11.99
N ALA A 700 -1.56 38.93 -11.12
CA ALA A 700 -0.98 37.64 -11.46
C ALA A 700 -1.86 36.92 -12.47
N GLU A 701 -1.29 36.45 -13.59
CA GLU A 701 -2.00 35.73 -14.66
C GLU A 701 -1.52 34.27 -14.78
N ASP A 702 -0.17 34.08 -14.86
CA ASP A 702 0.44 32.75 -15.02
C ASP A 702 1.48 32.48 -13.90
N ILE A 703 1.69 31.20 -13.63
CA ILE A 703 2.70 30.69 -12.71
C ILE A 703 3.62 29.78 -13.49
N VAL A 704 4.90 30.16 -13.58
CA VAL A 704 5.93 29.43 -14.31
C VAL A 704 6.72 28.54 -13.35
N PHE A 705 6.85 27.27 -13.68
CA PHE A 705 7.61 26.27 -12.93
C PHE A 705 8.85 25.90 -13.73
N ARG A 706 10.05 25.98 -13.12
CA ARG A 706 11.33 25.68 -13.77
C ARG A 706 12.07 24.57 -13.06
N GLY A 707 12.51 23.59 -13.87
CA GLY A 707 13.40 22.52 -13.42
C GLY A 707 14.88 22.93 -13.47
N ALA A 708 15.70 22.19 -12.74
CA ALA A 708 17.15 22.35 -12.78
C ALA A 708 17.78 21.76 -14.06
N ASP A 709 17.07 20.91 -14.80
CA ASP A 709 17.53 20.33 -16.06
C ASP A 709 17.58 21.37 -17.17
N ARG A 710 18.69 21.40 -17.89
CA ARG A 710 18.97 22.39 -18.93
C ARG A 710 19.63 21.77 -20.15
N GLY A 711 19.32 22.29 -21.32
CA GLY A 711 19.92 21.82 -22.55
C GLY A 711 19.58 22.69 -23.76
N ALA A 712 20.20 22.41 -24.89
CA ALA A 712 19.92 23.07 -26.16
C ALA A 712 18.62 22.55 -26.76
N THR A 713 17.89 23.42 -27.46
CA THR A 713 16.69 23.06 -28.21
C THR A 713 16.91 23.20 -29.72
N GLU A 714 16.04 22.60 -30.52
CA GLU A 714 16.08 22.76 -31.98
C GLU A 714 16.05 24.26 -32.37
N GLY A 715 17.04 24.67 -33.10
CA GLY A 715 17.17 26.05 -33.57
C GLY A 715 17.87 27.02 -32.63
N SER A 716 18.30 26.61 -31.43
CA SER A 716 19.05 27.43 -30.47
C SER A 716 20.20 26.65 -29.85
N ASN A 717 21.42 27.20 -29.91
CA ASN A 717 22.58 26.64 -29.18
C ASN A 717 22.67 27.15 -27.72
N GLN A 718 21.81 28.04 -27.30
CA GLN A 718 21.79 28.48 -25.92
C GLN A 718 20.95 27.50 -25.08
N PRO A 719 21.51 26.95 -23.98
CA PRO A 719 20.77 26.05 -23.13
C PRO A 719 19.65 26.79 -22.40
N ILE A 720 18.43 26.25 -22.46
CA ILE A 720 17.29 26.71 -21.68
C ILE A 720 16.96 25.69 -20.58
N ALA A 721 16.28 26.14 -19.53
CA ALA A 721 15.69 25.23 -18.54
C ALA A 721 14.44 24.55 -19.12
N PHE A 722 14.10 23.37 -18.59
CA PHE A 722 12.76 22.84 -18.80
C PHE A 722 11.77 23.63 -17.95
N GLU A 723 10.76 24.21 -18.58
CA GLU A 723 9.81 25.07 -17.92
C GLU A 723 8.40 24.93 -18.52
N ARG A 724 7.39 25.04 -17.65
CA ARG A 724 5.98 25.01 -18.00
C ARG A 724 5.21 25.98 -17.10
N SER A 725 4.05 26.44 -17.56
CA SER A 725 3.17 27.25 -16.73
C SER A 725 1.78 26.65 -16.55
N LEU A 726 1.14 27.08 -15.48
CA LEU A 726 -0.29 26.98 -15.24
C LEU A 726 -0.84 28.41 -15.10
N SER A 727 -2.04 28.66 -15.62
CA SER A 727 -2.74 29.90 -15.24
C SER A 727 -3.00 29.90 -13.73
N VAL A 728 -3.10 31.05 -13.10
CA VAL A 728 -3.46 31.15 -11.68
C VAL A 728 -4.77 30.43 -11.40
N ALA A 729 -5.74 30.49 -12.34
CA ALA A 729 -6.99 29.76 -12.23
C ALA A 729 -6.78 28.24 -12.24
N ASP A 730 -6.02 27.71 -13.23
CA ASP A 730 -5.73 26.27 -13.30
C ASP A 730 -4.97 25.79 -12.06
N ALA A 731 -3.98 26.57 -11.57
CA ALA A 731 -3.16 26.23 -10.39
C ALA A 731 -3.97 26.18 -9.09
N ARG A 732 -5.06 26.95 -9.02
CA ARG A 732 -5.98 26.98 -7.88
C ARG A 732 -7.05 25.89 -7.95
N ASP A 733 -7.43 25.45 -9.16
CA ASP A 733 -8.55 24.54 -9.41
C ASP A 733 -8.08 23.07 -9.55
N CYS A 734 -6.80 22.84 -9.87
CA CYS A 734 -6.23 21.51 -9.92
C CYS A 734 -5.62 21.13 -8.56
N ASP A 735 -5.77 19.87 -8.18
CA ASP A 735 -5.19 19.30 -6.95
C ASP A 735 -3.65 19.16 -7.09
N ALA A 736 -2.95 20.20 -7.58
CA ALA A 736 -1.52 20.15 -7.87
C ALA A 736 -0.69 20.03 -6.58
N LEU A 737 0.37 19.20 -6.66
CA LEU A 737 1.20 18.82 -5.53
C LEU A 737 2.67 19.11 -5.83
N LEU A 738 3.41 19.71 -4.89
CA LEU A 738 4.85 19.74 -4.87
C LEU A 738 5.36 18.49 -4.18
N ALA A 739 5.55 17.41 -4.98
CA ALA A 739 5.86 16.09 -4.46
C ALA A 739 7.36 15.95 -4.16
N TYR A 740 7.68 15.41 -2.99
CA TYR A 740 9.01 15.04 -2.55
C TYR A 740 9.16 13.51 -2.32
N ALA A 741 8.05 12.77 -2.34
CA ALA A 741 8.07 11.31 -2.23
C ALA A 741 7.17 10.63 -3.27
N MET A 742 7.51 9.40 -3.61
CA MET A 742 6.84 8.54 -4.59
C MET A 742 6.74 7.12 -4.04
N ASN A 743 5.52 6.58 -3.92
CA ASN A 743 5.24 5.25 -3.37
C ASN A 743 5.82 5.04 -1.95
N GLY A 744 5.74 6.08 -1.12
CA GLY A 744 6.27 6.06 0.26
C GLY A 744 7.78 6.29 0.38
N ASP A 745 8.54 6.28 -0.72
CA ASP A 745 9.98 6.53 -0.76
C ASP A 745 10.30 7.97 -1.20
N PRO A 746 11.49 8.52 -0.88
CA PRO A 746 11.97 9.73 -1.54
C PRO A 746 11.94 9.56 -3.06
N LEU A 747 11.71 10.65 -3.79
CA LEU A 747 11.69 10.59 -5.25
C LEU A 747 12.97 9.95 -5.80
N PRO A 748 12.88 8.98 -6.72
CA PRO A 748 14.04 8.56 -7.51
C PRO A 748 14.59 9.75 -8.32
N ILE A 749 15.89 9.75 -8.57
CA ILE A 749 16.56 10.87 -9.27
C ILE A 749 15.96 11.11 -10.66
N GLU A 750 15.62 10.06 -11.40
CA GLU A 750 15.01 10.11 -12.73
C GLU A 750 13.56 10.63 -12.68
N HIS A 751 12.94 10.58 -11.52
CA HIS A 751 11.57 11.04 -11.29
C HIS A 751 11.50 12.42 -10.66
N GLY A 752 12.64 13.12 -10.46
CA GLY A 752 12.67 14.53 -10.13
C GLY A 752 13.14 14.87 -8.73
N TYR A 753 13.92 13.99 -8.06
CA TYR A 753 14.50 14.30 -6.74
C TYR A 753 15.28 15.62 -6.74
N PRO A 754 15.17 16.51 -5.71
CA PRO A 754 14.42 16.28 -4.46
C PRO A 754 12.95 16.72 -4.50
N LEU A 755 12.51 17.49 -5.50
CA LEU A 755 11.16 18.03 -5.61
C LEU A 755 10.68 18.04 -7.06
N ARG A 756 9.40 17.70 -7.25
CA ARG A 756 8.73 17.85 -8.54
C ARG A 756 7.31 18.38 -8.39
N LEU A 757 6.82 19.04 -9.42
CA LEU A 757 5.41 19.33 -9.56
C LEU A 757 4.65 18.10 -10.08
N ILE A 758 3.49 17.80 -9.50
CA ILE A 758 2.49 16.86 -10.01
C ILE A 758 1.22 17.65 -10.32
N VAL A 759 0.73 17.54 -11.56
CA VAL A 759 -0.53 18.17 -12.01
C VAL A 759 -1.50 17.05 -12.40
N PRO A 760 -2.41 16.66 -11.51
CA PRO A 760 -3.32 15.54 -11.73
C PRO A 760 -4.23 15.77 -12.94
N GLY A 761 -4.44 14.71 -13.74
CA GLY A 761 -5.29 14.75 -14.94
C GLY A 761 -4.69 15.45 -16.15
N TRP A 762 -3.52 16.10 -16.02
CA TRP A 762 -2.79 16.67 -17.14
C TRP A 762 -1.73 15.72 -17.68
N TYR A 763 -1.37 15.85 -18.96
CA TYR A 763 -0.21 15.15 -19.47
C TYR A 763 1.04 15.51 -18.67
N ALA A 764 1.89 14.52 -18.42
CA ALA A 764 3.05 14.61 -17.52
C ALA A 764 4.06 15.72 -17.86
N VAL A 765 3.98 16.31 -19.03
CA VAL A 765 4.78 17.49 -19.42
C VAL A 765 4.50 18.69 -18.51
N ALA A 766 3.32 18.79 -17.89
CA ALA A 766 3.00 19.83 -16.91
C ALA A 766 3.65 19.56 -15.54
N SER A 767 3.99 18.32 -15.24
CA SER A 767 4.56 17.87 -13.97
C SER A 767 6.09 18.01 -13.98
N VAL A 768 6.58 19.26 -13.82
CA VAL A 768 8.01 19.64 -13.92
C VAL A 768 8.84 18.91 -12.86
N LYS A 769 9.92 18.25 -13.29
CA LYS A 769 10.88 17.55 -12.42
C LYS A 769 12.01 18.44 -11.97
N TRP A 770 12.70 18.05 -10.87
CA TRP A 770 13.85 18.80 -10.32
C TRP A 770 13.52 20.27 -10.13
N LEU A 771 12.33 20.56 -9.61
CA LEU A 771 11.78 21.90 -9.46
C LEU A 771 12.65 22.75 -8.53
N THR A 772 13.06 23.93 -8.98
CA THR A 772 13.88 24.88 -8.20
C THR A 772 13.28 26.27 -8.17
N ASP A 773 12.33 26.59 -9.06
CA ASP A 773 11.86 27.95 -9.24
C ASP A 773 10.38 27.98 -9.61
N ILE A 774 9.64 28.88 -8.96
CA ILE A 774 8.23 29.21 -9.23
C ILE A 774 8.14 30.72 -9.38
N GLU A 775 7.91 31.22 -10.59
CA GLU A 775 7.77 32.64 -10.89
C GLU A 775 6.30 32.95 -11.24
N VAL A 776 5.73 33.92 -10.55
CA VAL A 776 4.40 34.45 -10.83
C VAL A 776 4.51 35.65 -11.74
N ILE A 777 3.82 35.61 -12.88
CA ILE A 777 3.87 36.65 -13.92
C ILE A 777 2.50 37.21 -14.24
N GLY A 778 2.44 38.46 -14.80
CA GLY A 778 1.21 39.17 -15.15
C GLY A 778 0.85 39.09 -16.63
N GLU A 779 1.32 38.08 -17.32
CA GLU A 779 1.00 37.82 -18.74
C GLU A 779 1.09 36.32 -19.02
N ALA A 780 0.47 35.88 -20.12
CA ALA A 780 0.53 34.48 -20.52
C ALA A 780 1.97 34.08 -20.87
N PHE A 781 2.46 32.97 -20.30
CA PHE A 781 3.83 32.50 -20.48
C PHE A 781 4.13 32.05 -21.91
N GLY A 782 5.18 32.64 -22.50
CA GLY A 782 5.59 32.43 -23.88
C GLY A 782 6.74 31.42 -24.10
N GLY A 783 7.12 30.61 -23.11
CA GLY A 783 8.29 29.74 -23.16
C GLY A 783 8.19 28.64 -24.23
N PHE A 784 9.36 28.12 -24.65
CA PHE A 784 9.52 27.17 -25.76
C PHE A 784 8.61 25.93 -25.61
N PHE A 785 8.63 25.31 -24.43
CA PHE A 785 7.84 24.11 -24.17
C PHE A 785 6.32 24.40 -24.00
N GLN A 786 5.90 25.66 -23.88
CA GLN A 786 4.53 26.11 -23.75
C GLN A 786 3.89 26.46 -25.09
N THR A 787 4.66 27.07 -26.00
CA THR A 787 4.12 27.72 -27.21
C THR A 787 4.62 27.12 -28.52
N GLN A 788 5.76 26.42 -28.53
CA GLN A 788 6.36 25.85 -29.74
C GLN A 788 6.42 24.33 -29.74
N ARG A 789 6.70 23.74 -28.58
CA ARG A 789 6.67 22.27 -28.33
C ARG A 789 5.37 21.95 -27.61
N TYR A 790 4.94 20.87 -27.32
CA TYR A 790 3.73 20.46 -26.55
C TYR A 790 2.49 21.33 -26.82
N VAL A 791 2.19 21.54 -28.10
CA VAL A 791 1.04 22.27 -28.59
C VAL A 791 0.26 21.43 -29.60
N PHE A 792 -1.04 21.67 -29.68
CA PHE A 792 -1.87 21.24 -30.78
C PHE A 792 -1.94 22.36 -31.83
N ASP A 793 -1.93 22.01 -33.10
CA ASP A 793 -2.07 22.97 -34.21
C ASP A 793 -3.50 23.54 -34.22
N PRO A 794 -3.68 24.79 -34.63
CA PRO A 794 -5.00 25.34 -34.78
C PRO A 794 -5.81 24.57 -35.82
N ALA A 795 -7.10 24.36 -35.59
CA ALA A 795 -7.99 23.77 -36.54
C ALA A 795 -7.94 24.57 -37.88
N PRO A 796 -8.03 23.92 -39.06
CA PRO A 796 -8.02 24.61 -40.34
C PRO A 796 -9.04 25.74 -40.39
N GLY A 797 -8.58 26.98 -40.57
CA GLY A 797 -9.43 28.20 -40.55
C GLY A 797 -9.77 28.73 -39.15
N GLY A 798 -9.22 28.15 -38.05
CA GLY A 798 -9.38 28.60 -36.68
C GLY A 798 -8.70 29.96 -36.43
N LYS A 799 -9.33 30.80 -35.62
CA LYS A 799 -8.83 32.13 -35.23
C LYS A 799 -7.84 32.05 -34.03
N HIS A 800 -7.73 30.89 -33.39
CA HIS A 800 -6.87 30.71 -32.24
C HIS A 800 -5.51 30.18 -32.69
N GLY A 801 -4.43 30.63 -32.07
CA GLY A 801 -3.07 30.12 -32.26
C GLY A 801 -2.91 28.65 -31.76
N HIS A 802 -1.67 28.18 -31.67
CA HIS A 802 -1.37 26.89 -31.08
C HIS A 802 -1.91 26.78 -29.65
N GLN A 803 -2.52 25.65 -29.34
CA GLN A 803 -3.08 25.37 -28.02
C GLN A 803 -2.12 24.50 -27.19
N PRO A 804 -1.68 24.90 -26.00
CA PRO A 804 -0.87 24.04 -25.15
C PRO A 804 -1.55 22.72 -24.84
N VAL A 805 -0.79 21.64 -24.86
CA VAL A 805 -1.24 20.31 -24.42
C VAL A 805 -1.52 20.37 -22.92
N ARG A 806 -2.74 20.00 -22.51
CA ARG A 806 -3.23 20.08 -21.14
C ARG A 806 -3.72 18.70 -20.65
N HIS A 807 -5.01 18.45 -20.63
CA HIS A 807 -5.62 17.23 -20.07
C HIS A 807 -5.33 15.99 -20.89
N GLN A 808 -5.09 14.89 -20.19
CA GLN A 808 -5.00 13.55 -20.77
C GLN A 808 -6.33 13.21 -21.46
N ARG A 809 -6.25 12.74 -22.70
CA ARG A 809 -7.43 12.24 -23.42
C ARG A 809 -7.84 10.87 -22.86
N VAL A 810 -9.15 10.57 -22.89
CA VAL A 810 -9.65 9.25 -22.47
C VAL A 810 -9.00 8.14 -23.27
N ARG A 811 -8.57 7.09 -22.56
CA ARG A 811 -7.82 5.98 -23.15
C ARG A 811 -8.06 4.67 -22.40
N SER A 812 -7.97 3.55 -23.11
CA SER A 812 -7.95 2.20 -22.57
C SER A 812 -6.88 1.37 -23.26
N LEU A 813 -6.22 0.51 -22.52
CA LEU A 813 -5.26 -0.47 -23.02
C LEU A 813 -5.68 -1.87 -22.59
N VAL A 814 -5.56 -2.84 -23.49
CA VAL A 814 -5.63 -4.26 -23.17
C VAL A 814 -4.25 -4.68 -22.64
N THR A 815 -4.21 -5.25 -21.44
CA THR A 815 -2.97 -5.76 -20.83
C THR A 815 -2.89 -7.29 -20.88
N GLU A 816 -4.06 -7.95 -20.83
CA GLU A 816 -4.21 -9.41 -20.94
C GLU A 816 -5.39 -9.76 -21.87
N PRO A 817 -5.21 -10.72 -22.76
CA PRO A 817 -3.94 -11.37 -23.15
C PRO A 817 -3.01 -10.43 -23.89
N ALA A 818 -1.69 -10.63 -23.74
CA ALA A 818 -0.69 -9.89 -24.51
C ALA A 818 -0.71 -10.33 -25.98
N GLY A 819 -0.28 -9.43 -26.92
CA GLY A 819 -0.42 -9.64 -28.35
C GLY A 819 0.33 -10.83 -28.97
N ASP A 820 1.13 -11.56 -28.22
CA ASP A 820 1.86 -12.75 -28.63
C ASP A 820 1.43 -14.00 -27.84
N GLU A 821 0.41 -13.90 -26.99
CA GLU A 821 -0.10 -15.02 -26.20
C GLU A 821 -1.05 -15.91 -26.97
N GLU A 822 -0.92 -17.20 -26.73
CA GLU A 822 -1.86 -18.21 -27.21
C GLU A 822 -2.89 -18.46 -26.11
N VAL A 823 -4.15 -18.15 -26.38
CA VAL A 823 -5.26 -18.37 -25.45
C VAL A 823 -6.03 -19.64 -25.85
N PRO A 824 -6.61 -20.38 -24.91
CA PRO A 824 -7.40 -21.57 -25.24
C PRO A 824 -8.74 -21.20 -25.89
N VAL A 825 -9.31 -22.12 -26.67
CA VAL A 825 -10.73 -22.07 -27.02
C VAL A 825 -11.54 -22.30 -25.76
N GLY A 826 -12.52 -21.45 -25.50
CA GLY A 826 -13.37 -21.48 -24.31
C GLY A 826 -13.47 -20.12 -23.65
N ASP A 827 -13.67 -20.11 -22.35
CA ASP A 827 -13.78 -18.91 -21.55
C ASP A 827 -12.42 -18.24 -21.38
N VAL A 828 -12.37 -16.96 -21.67
CA VAL A 828 -11.14 -16.14 -21.63
C VAL A 828 -11.45 -14.85 -20.87
N ALA A 829 -10.57 -14.51 -19.93
CA ALA A 829 -10.57 -13.19 -19.29
C ALA A 829 -9.75 -12.21 -20.12
N ILE A 830 -10.35 -11.09 -20.48
CA ILE A 830 -9.67 -9.96 -21.12
C ILE A 830 -9.60 -8.84 -20.10
N ARG A 831 -8.40 -8.33 -19.82
CA ARG A 831 -8.16 -7.32 -18.80
C ARG A 831 -7.39 -6.14 -19.36
N GLY A 832 -7.51 -5.02 -18.68
CA GLY A 832 -6.77 -3.83 -19.00
C GLY A 832 -6.98 -2.66 -18.07
N VAL A 833 -6.39 -1.53 -18.44
CA VAL A 833 -6.48 -0.27 -17.70
C VAL A 833 -7.10 0.81 -18.58
N ALA A 834 -7.80 1.78 -17.95
CA ALA A 834 -8.36 2.92 -18.64
C ALA A 834 -8.25 4.17 -17.78
N TRP A 835 -8.07 5.34 -18.40
CA TRP A 835 -7.95 6.64 -17.71
C TRP A 835 -8.47 7.78 -18.56
N SER A 836 -8.72 8.93 -17.91
CA SER A 836 -9.01 10.20 -18.54
C SER A 836 -8.60 11.33 -17.60
N GLY A 837 -8.09 12.41 -18.14
CA GLY A 837 -7.77 13.60 -17.37
C GLY A 837 -8.98 14.53 -17.14
N ALA A 838 -10.01 14.40 -17.92
CA ALA A 838 -11.19 15.26 -17.82
C ALA A 838 -12.17 14.80 -16.72
N ALA A 839 -12.37 13.49 -16.58
CA ALA A 839 -13.26 12.91 -15.59
C ALA A 839 -12.94 11.40 -15.41
N PRO A 840 -13.34 10.77 -14.30
CA PRO A 840 -13.22 9.33 -14.15
C PRO A 840 -13.84 8.52 -15.28
N VAL A 841 -13.30 7.34 -15.57
CA VAL A 841 -13.83 6.43 -16.59
C VAL A 841 -15.24 5.96 -16.20
N ALA A 842 -16.19 6.15 -17.11
CA ALA A 842 -17.59 5.74 -16.92
C ALA A 842 -17.79 4.26 -17.28
N ARG A 843 -17.24 3.84 -18.43
CA ARG A 843 -17.34 2.47 -18.95
C ARG A 843 -16.18 2.15 -19.88
N VAL A 844 -15.91 0.85 -20.00
CA VAL A 844 -15.04 0.29 -21.03
C VAL A 844 -15.85 -0.72 -21.82
N GLU A 845 -15.67 -0.72 -23.13
CA GLU A 845 -16.32 -1.67 -24.04
C GLU A 845 -15.23 -2.41 -24.81
N VAL A 846 -15.40 -3.72 -24.98
CA VAL A 846 -14.47 -4.60 -25.67
C VAL A 846 -15.16 -5.29 -26.82
N SER A 847 -14.49 -5.44 -27.96
CA SER A 847 -14.97 -6.15 -29.14
C SER A 847 -13.93 -7.17 -29.58
N LEU A 848 -14.38 -8.40 -29.87
CA LEU A 848 -13.58 -9.47 -30.42
C LEU A 848 -13.79 -9.52 -31.94
N GLY A 849 -12.68 -9.47 -32.69
CA GLY A 849 -12.72 -9.40 -34.13
C GLY A 849 -13.57 -8.22 -34.63
N HIS A 850 -14.63 -8.50 -35.40
CA HIS A 850 -15.63 -7.55 -35.84
C HIS A 850 -16.98 -7.71 -35.11
N GLY A 851 -16.96 -8.39 -33.93
CA GLY A 851 -18.14 -8.66 -33.14
C GLY A 851 -18.72 -7.40 -32.45
N PRO A 852 -19.83 -7.54 -31.74
CA PRO A 852 -20.43 -6.43 -30.99
C PRO A 852 -19.50 -5.91 -29.89
N TRP A 853 -19.73 -4.68 -29.45
CA TRP A 853 -19.11 -4.11 -28.27
C TRP A 853 -19.79 -4.65 -27.01
N LEU A 854 -19.04 -5.29 -26.15
CA LEU A 854 -19.45 -5.83 -24.85
C LEU A 854 -18.94 -4.94 -23.75
N THR A 855 -19.79 -4.63 -22.76
CA THR A 855 -19.37 -3.80 -21.63
C THR A 855 -18.50 -4.64 -20.69
N ALA A 856 -17.29 -4.16 -20.41
CA ALA A 856 -16.40 -4.73 -19.40
C ALA A 856 -16.77 -4.24 -17.99
N ARG A 857 -16.53 -5.07 -17.01
CA ARG A 857 -16.66 -4.73 -15.60
C ARG A 857 -15.46 -3.85 -15.18
N LEU A 858 -15.74 -2.71 -14.56
CA LEU A 858 -14.70 -1.91 -13.91
C LEU A 858 -14.33 -2.58 -12.57
N VAL A 859 -13.04 -2.69 -12.29
CA VAL A 859 -12.49 -3.41 -11.13
C VAL A 859 -11.88 -2.41 -10.14
N GLY A 860 -12.25 -2.52 -8.86
CA GLY A 860 -11.81 -1.62 -7.80
C GLY A 860 -12.62 -0.32 -7.73
N GLU A 861 -12.29 0.50 -6.74
CA GLU A 861 -12.92 1.82 -6.57
C GLU A 861 -12.48 2.81 -7.65
N ARG A 862 -13.40 3.65 -8.08
CA ARG A 862 -13.10 4.77 -8.97
C ARG A 862 -12.39 5.86 -8.18
N GLN A 863 -11.15 6.08 -8.48
CA GLN A 863 -10.39 7.19 -7.91
C GLN A 863 -10.22 8.29 -8.95
N ARG A 864 -10.40 9.53 -8.50
CA ARG A 864 -10.10 10.70 -9.33
C ARG A 864 -8.60 10.70 -9.63
N HIS A 865 -8.21 11.01 -10.85
CA HIS A 865 -6.81 11.08 -11.31
C HIS A 865 -6.03 9.76 -11.39
N CYS A 866 -6.68 8.62 -11.10
CA CYS A 866 -6.07 7.30 -11.17
C CYS A 866 -6.65 6.51 -12.34
N TRP A 867 -5.84 5.65 -12.95
CA TRP A 867 -6.38 4.69 -13.91
C TRP A 867 -7.33 3.70 -13.25
N GLN A 868 -8.26 3.19 -14.05
CA GLN A 868 -9.27 2.23 -13.65
C GLN A 868 -8.99 0.89 -14.32
N TRP A 869 -8.85 -0.16 -13.53
CA TRP A 869 -8.81 -1.53 -14.05
C TRP A 869 -10.19 -1.97 -14.56
N TRP A 870 -10.18 -2.80 -15.60
CA TRP A 870 -11.39 -3.39 -16.15
C TRP A 870 -11.14 -4.84 -16.58
N GLU A 871 -12.20 -5.64 -16.59
CA GLU A 871 -12.22 -7.04 -16.95
C GLU A 871 -13.46 -7.37 -17.78
N LEU A 872 -13.30 -8.19 -18.82
CA LEU A 872 -14.37 -8.85 -19.56
C LEU A 872 -14.13 -10.35 -19.56
N LEU A 873 -15.05 -11.11 -19.01
CA LEU A 873 -15.12 -12.57 -19.20
C LEU A 873 -15.94 -12.86 -20.46
N THR A 874 -15.37 -13.58 -21.40
CA THR A 874 -16.01 -13.86 -22.69
C THR A 874 -15.64 -15.25 -23.19
N HIS A 875 -16.47 -15.81 -24.11
CA HIS A 875 -16.21 -17.11 -24.70
C HIS A 875 -15.69 -16.97 -26.12
N ILE A 876 -14.64 -17.72 -26.48
CA ILE A 876 -14.09 -17.81 -27.83
C ILE A 876 -14.33 -19.20 -28.39
N ASP A 877 -15.21 -19.31 -29.39
CA ASP A 877 -15.72 -20.59 -29.90
C ASP A 877 -14.78 -21.32 -30.85
N SER A 878 -13.85 -20.64 -31.50
CA SER A 878 -13.09 -21.19 -32.63
C SER A 878 -11.61 -20.87 -32.53
N PRO A 879 -10.74 -21.85 -32.85
CA PRO A 879 -9.29 -21.59 -32.95
C PRO A 879 -8.98 -20.72 -34.18
N GLY A 880 -7.90 -19.94 -34.07
CA GLY A 880 -7.44 -19.06 -35.13
C GLY A 880 -6.89 -17.75 -34.59
N GLU A 881 -6.58 -16.82 -35.50
CA GLU A 881 -6.17 -15.47 -35.12
C GLU A 881 -7.40 -14.57 -35.01
N THR A 882 -7.48 -13.80 -33.95
CA THR A 882 -8.54 -12.79 -33.74
C THR A 882 -7.97 -11.53 -33.09
N THR A 883 -8.72 -10.43 -33.14
CA THR A 883 -8.31 -9.18 -32.53
C THR A 883 -9.18 -8.85 -31.32
N VAL A 884 -8.57 -8.29 -30.30
CA VAL A 884 -9.23 -7.70 -29.14
C VAL A 884 -9.11 -6.18 -29.25
N ARG A 885 -10.23 -5.48 -29.18
CA ARG A 885 -10.33 -4.02 -29.26
C ARG A 885 -10.99 -3.50 -28.00
N ALA A 886 -10.40 -2.50 -27.32
CA ALA A 886 -10.97 -1.90 -26.13
C ALA A 886 -11.07 -0.39 -26.27
N ARG A 887 -12.23 0.18 -25.88
CA ARG A 887 -12.45 1.62 -25.85
C ARG A 887 -13.06 2.06 -24.53
N ALA A 888 -12.58 3.17 -23.99
CA ALA A 888 -13.11 3.80 -22.79
C ALA A 888 -13.98 5.01 -23.14
N THR A 889 -14.95 5.28 -22.26
CA THR A 889 -15.73 6.52 -22.21
C THR A 889 -15.68 7.06 -20.80
N ASP A 890 -15.42 8.36 -20.62
CA ASP A 890 -15.42 9.02 -19.31
C ASP A 890 -16.82 9.55 -18.90
N LEU A 891 -16.94 10.03 -17.67
CA LEU A 891 -18.20 10.51 -17.11
C LEU A 891 -18.74 11.77 -17.78
N VAL A 892 -17.91 12.53 -18.52
CA VAL A 892 -18.36 13.70 -19.31
C VAL A 892 -18.65 13.36 -20.78
N GLY A 893 -18.49 12.07 -21.14
CA GLY A 893 -18.91 11.55 -22.45
C GLY A 893 -17.82 11.50 -23.52
N HIS A 894 -16.57 11.83 -23.21
CA HIS A 894 -15.48 11.64 -24.16
C HIS A 894 -15.24 10.14 -24.37
N THR A 895 -15.13 9.73 -25.63
CA THR A 895 -14.91 8.32 -26.01
C THR A 895 -13.69 8.22 -26.91
N GLN A 896 -12.90 7.15 -26.76
CA GLN A 896 -11.77 6.88 -27.63
C GLN A 896 -12.21 6.73 -29.09
N PRO A 897 -11.52 7.39 -30.03
CA PRO A 897 -11.75 7.25 -31.45
C PRO A 897 -11.09 5.99 -32.02
N ASP A 898 -11.60 5.50 -33.15
CA ASP A 898 -10.94 4.41 -33.91
C ASP A 898 -9.57 4.83 -34.45
N VAL A 899 -9.43 6.09 -34.85
CA VAL A 899 -8.20 6.68 -35.38
C VAL A 899 -7.87 7.94 -34.60
N PRO A 900 -6.60 8.13 -34.16
CA PRO A 900 -6.24 9.33 -33.40
C PRO A 900 -6.30 10.57 -34.30
N GLU A 901 -6.63 11.71 -33.73
CA GLU A 901 -6.53 12.98 -34.44
C GLU A 901 -5.05 13.27 -34.77
N TRP A 902 -4.73 13.27 -36.06
CA TRP A 902 -3.37 13.50 -36.51
C TRP A 902 -2.91 14.93 -36.22
N ASN A 903 -1.72 15.09 -35.67
CA ASN A 903 -1.09 16.40 -35.51
C ASN A 903 0.42 16.27 -35.69
N ARG A 904 1.08 17.33 -36.18
CA ARG A 904 2.48 17.31 -36.61
C ARG A 904 3.48 16.92 -35.50
N LEU A 905 3.12 17.02 -34.23
CA LEU A 905 3.97 16.70 -33.09
C LEU A 905 3.65 15.35 -32.44
N GLY A 906 2.57 14.67 -32.90
CA GLY A 906 2.19 13.34 -32.43
C GLY A 906 1.81 13.28 -30.96
N TYR A 907 1.06 14.30 -30.48
CA TYR A 907 0.56 14.34 -29.09
C TYR A 907 -0.88 13.88 -29.00
N GLY A 908 -1.25 13.34 -27.83
CA GLY A 908 -2.61 12.96 -27.52
C GLY A 908 -3.15 11.80 -28.36
N GLY A 909 -2.27 10.90 -28.78
CA GLY A 909 -2.66 9.70 -29.53
C GLY A 909 -3.45 8.74 -28.68
N ASN A 910 -4.80 8.78 -28.78
CA ASN A 910 -5.71 7.98 -27.96
C ASN A 910 -6.61 7.05 -28.78
N ALA A 911 -6.14 6.55 -29.91
CA ALA A 911 -6.88 5.56 -30.69
C ALA A 911 -7.18 4.29 -29.86
N ILE A 912 -8.24 3.60 -30.27
CA ILE A 912 -8.60 2.29 -29.72
C ILE A 912 -7.38 1.36 -29.79
N HIS A 913 -7.03 0.74 -28.67
CA HIS A 913 -5.98 -0.26 -28.60
C HIS A 913 -6.46 -1.57 -29.23
N VAL A 914 -5.70 -2.10 -30.17
CA VAL A 914 -5.99 -3.35 -30.86
C VAL A 914 -4.90 -4.35 -30.60
N VAL A 915 -5.25 -5.50 -30.03
CA VAL A 915 -4.34 -6.61 -29.74
C VAL A 915 -4.73 -7.82 -30.59
N THR A 916 -3.78 -8.38 -31.35
CA THR A 916 -3.99 -9.63 -32.07
C THR A 916 -3.57 -10.79 -31.20
N ILE A 917 -4.45 -11.77 -30.99
CA ILE A 917 -4.22 -12.96 -30.19
C ILE A 917 -4.39 -14.23 -31.04
N ARG A 918 -3.70 -15.31 -30.66
CA ARG A 918 -3.87 -16.64 -31.24
C ARG A 918 -4.71 -17.50 -30.32
N VAL A 919 -5.79 -18.06 -30.88
CA VAL A 919 -6.65 -18.99 -30.16
C VAL A 919 -6.24 -20.41 -30.60
N GLY A 920 -5.67 -21.18 -29.65
CA GLY A 920 -5.23 -22.57 -29.89
C GLY A 920 -6.39 -23.55 -29.85
N GLY A 921 -6.28 -24.72 -30.54
CA GLY A 921 -7.24 -25.83 -30.39
C GLY A 921 -7.12 -26.47 -29.00
N ARG A 922 -8.22 -27.02 -28.47
CA ARG A 922 -8.32 -27.69 -27.15
C ARG A 922 -7.09 -28.54 -26.86
N GLY A 923 -6.40 -28.20 -25.79
CA GLY A 923 -5.15 -28.67 -25.24
C GLY A 923 -4.68 -30.06 -25.65
N GLY A 924 -3.68 -30.09 -26.49
CA GLY A 924 -2.71 -31.17 -26.51
C GLY A 924 -1.64 -30.86 -25.46
N THR A 925 -1.51 -31.74 -24.48
CA THR A 925 -0.46 -31.69 -23.46
C THR A 925 0.91 -31.54 -24.12
N ARG A 926 1.57 -30.41 -23.89
CA ARG A 926 2.97 -30.22 -24.28
C ARG A 926 3.85 -31.11 -23.38
N PRO A 927 4.67 -32.00 -23.90
CA PRO A 927 5.61 -32.75 -23.08
C PRO A 927 6.63 -31.77 -22.44
N PRO A 928 7.12 -32.05 -21.22
CA PRO A 928 8.07 -31.18 -20.54
C PRO A 928 9.34 -31.07 -21.37
N ALA A 929 9.75 -29.84 -21.64
CA ALA A 929 11.03 -29.53 -22.25
C ALA A 929 12.14 -30.01 -21.30
N GLN A 930 12.88 -31.04 -21.74
CA GLN A 930 14.17 -31.40 -21.16
C GLN A 930 15.18 -30.29 -21.49
N ARG A 931 15.61 -29.58 -20.43
CA ARG A 931 16.99 -29.21 -20.07
C ARG A 931 16.98 -28.04 -19.07
#